data_b01e526a149a61d0e2dfd9169ad917d9
#
_entry.id   b01e526a149a61d0e2dfd9169ad917d9
#
_cell.length_a   1.000
_cell.length_b   1.000
_cell.length_c   1.000
_cell.angle_alpha   90.00
_cell.angle_beta   90.00
_cell.angle_gamma   90.00
#
_symmetry.space_group_name_H-M   'P 1'
#
loop_
_entity.id
_entity.type
_entity.pdbx_description
1 polymer ?
#
loop_
_entity_poly.entity_id
_entity_poly.type
_entity_poly.pdbx_seq_one_letter_code
_entity_poly.pdbx_strand_id
1 'polypeptide(L)'
;QVYGGEKIPSKFFMESDSCKRCHEDIYNQWNSSAHHFSSFNNQWYRKSIEYMQDTIGTKPSKWCGGCHDPAVLYAGKMDTPIKQIVHTPEAQAGLGCMMCHSIADVKSTMGQGDFYLEYPKLHEFAASKNPLVRALHDFMIKLNPEPHRRVFLKPFMKQQTAEFCSSCHKVHLDVPVNNYRWIRGFNEYDNWQASGVSGEGARSFYYPAKPQQCADCHMPLEPSNDMGNIAGKVHSHRFPAANTALPTANEDAAQLKATEDFLTSGALTVDIFALSPARANLKTGAVAQHELATTFAVGEEAEAKITPGAAAEAVPVTAPLNRVQPAVRRGDTVRVDVVVRTKRIGHFFPGGTVDAYDTWLELKGVDDNGQTIFWSGMVEDNGKGPVEKGAHFYRSLQVDAHGNPINKRNAWATRAVVYVRLIPPGAADTVHFRMKIPEKTGSRITLTARLCYRKFAWFNTQFAFAGERDNSPSRHGAVPAPVTPDYDDTKMAFTASLHGISAKVEKIPDLPIIAVAGNEVALDVLPANAPAPQPQTQLAKEDWQRWNDYGIGLLLQGDLKAAQAAFEKVTEVDPQNPDGWVNIGRTALQEGDVARARTVLEKALALNPKLARTNFFYGSLMKATGDYDQAATHFQIVLAQYPRDRVVLNNLGRVLFLERKYAGAVKVLQQVLAVDPEDLQAHYNLMLCYNGLGDEKMSKEHQARYLRFKADEASQAITGPYRQLNPEDNNERQSIHEHVSVPLPITTIHAATTPYAVTTTHVGTAALGRPAGQSPTAARATTTPGAQR
;
A
#
# COMPACT_ATOMS: atom_id res chain seq x y z
N GLN A 1 -5.15 23.61 -13.03
CA GLN A 1 -5.71 24.93 -13.33
C GLN A 1 -4.87 26.00 -12.63
N VAL A 2 -4.89 27.24 -13.11
CA VAL A 2 -4.15 28.35 -12.51
C VAL A 2 -5.14 29.42 -12.04
N TYR A 3 -5.02 29.86 -10.79
CA TYR A 3 -5.82 30.95 -10.26
C TYR A 3 -5.54 32.25 -11.01
N GLY A 4 -6.58 33.01 -11.32
CA GLY A 4 -6.49 34.27 -12.05
C GLY A 4 -6.24 34.14 -13.54
N GLY A 5 -6.08 32.91 -14.08
CA GLY A 5 -5.82 32.67 -15.49
C GLY A 5 -4.44 33.17 -15.98
N GLU A 6 -3.55 33.54 -15.08
CA GLU A 6 -2.19 34.01 -15.43
C GLU A 6 -1.36 32.87 -16.01
N LYS A 7 -0.56 33.17 -17.05
CA LYS A 7 0.38 32.20 -17.61
C LYS A 7 1.60 32.09 -16.70
N ILE A 8 1.82 30.90 -16.14
CA ILE A 8 3.03 30.59 -15.37
C ILE A 8 4.18 30.34 -16.36
N PRO A 9 5.31 31.06 -16.27
CA PRO A 9 6.48 30.77 -17.10
C PRO A 9 7.07 29.40 -16.76
N SER A 10 7.43 28.61 -17.77
CA SER A 10 7.99 27.25 -17.53
C SER A 10 9.26 27.27 -16.69
N LYS A 11 10.09 28.32 -16.80
CA LYS A 11 11.30 28.50 -15.99
C LYS A 11 11.02 28.50 -14.49
N PHE A 12 9.82 28.93 -14.05
CA PHE A 12 9.40 28.93 -12.66
C PHE A 12 9.55 27.55 -11.99
N PHE A 13 9.23 26.48 -12.69
CA PHE A 13 9.33 25.12 -12.17
C PHE A 13 10.78 24.60 -12.12
N MET A 14 11.75 25.33 -12.65
CA MET A 14 13.18 24.99 -12.68
C MET A 14 14.03 25.84 -11.73
N GLU A 15 13.44 26.80 -11.04
CA GLU A 15 14.18 27.82 -10.26
C GLU A 15 14.39 27.43 -8.78
N SER A 16 14.47 26.13 -8.46
CA SER A 16 14.72 25.65 -7.08
C SER A 16 16.02 26.20 -6.47
N ASP A 17 17.04 26.47 -7.29
CA ASP A 17 18.30 27.09 -6.83
C ASP A 17 18.10 28.46 -6.20
N SER A 18 17.04 29.19 -6.56
CA SER A 18 16.72 30.49 -5.96
C SER A 18 16.38 30.36 -4.48
N CYS A 19 15.87 29.21 -4.05
CA CYS A 19 15.50 28.90 -2.66
C CYS A 19 16.73 28.49 -1.84
N LYS A 20 17.72 27.86 -2.46
CA LYS A 20 18.93 27.34 -1.80
C LYS A 20 19.65 28.38 -0.96
N ARG A 21 19.66 29.64 -1.38
CA ARG A 21 20.36 30.72 -0.67
C ARG A 21 19.92 30.92 0.79
N CYS A 22 18.67 30.55 1.09
CA CYS A 22 18.09 30.70 2.42
C CYS A 22 17.68 29.35 3.02
N HIS A 23 17.38 28.37 2.17
CA HIS A 23 16.90 27.03 2.52
C HIS A 23 17.87 25.96 2.07
N GLU A 24 19.16 26.08 2.47
CA GLU A 24 20.21 25.18 1.98
C GLU A 24 20.02 23.75 2.46
N ASP A 25 19.65 23.56 3.74
CA ASP A 25 19.42 22.23 4.29
C ASP A 25 18.21 21.55 3.64
N ILE A 26 17.09 22.26 3.57
CA ILE A 26 15.86 21.78 2.89
C ILE A 26 16.16 21.46 1.42
N TYR A 27 16.90 22.34 0.73
CA TYR A 27 17.29 22.14 -0.66
C TYR A 27 18.12 20.86 -0.84
N ASN A 28 19.12 20.65 0.01
CA ASN A 28 19.98 19.47 -0.07
C ASN A 28 19.20 18.17 0.17
N GLN A 29 18.25 18.18 1.09
CA GLN A 29 17.34 17.04 1.33
C GLN A 29 16.47 16.78 0.12
N TRP A 30 15.82 17.79 -0.46
CA TRP A 30 15.01 17.68 -1.65
C TRP A 30 15.84 17.20 -2.87
N ASN A 31 17.04 17.72 -3.05
CA ASN A 31 17.91 17.40 -4.18
C ASN A 31 18.30 15.91 -4.24
N SER A 32 18.30 15.22 -3.09
CA SER A 32 18.49 13.77 -2.98
C SER A 32 17.19 12.96 -3.13
N SER A 33 16.03 13.59 -3.09
CA SER A 33 14.74 12.92 -2.99
C SER A 33 14.23 12.37 -4.33
N ALA A 34 13.32 11.39 -4.27
CA ALA A 34 12.63 10.87 -5.43
C ALA A 34 11.76 11.94 -6.15
N HIS A 35 11.37 13.02 -5.47
CA HIS A 35 10.65 14.13 -6.10
C HIS A 35 11.53 14.93 -7.06
N HIS A 36 12.80 15.19 -6.71
CA HIS A 36 13.75 15.78 -7.65
C HIS A 36 13.98 14.87 -8.87
N PHE A 37 14.04 13.56 -8.64
CA PHE A 37 14.20 12.55 -9.69
C PHE A 37 12.87 12.00 -10.22
N SER A 38 11.84 12.82 -10.35
CA SER A 38 10.54 12.38 -10.85
C SER A 38 10.43 12.39 -12.37
N SER A 39 11.28 13.16 -13.07
CA SER A 39 11.27 13.39 -14.51
C SER A 39 12.23 12.47 -15.28
N PHE A 40 12.75 12.92 -16.44
CA PHE A 40 13.63 12.13 -17.31
C PHE A 40 15.08 12.06 -16.80
N ASN A 41 15.36 12.65 -15.66
CA ASN A 41 16.54 12.38 -14.84
C ASN A 41 16.47 11.07 -14.05
N ASN A 42 15.36 10.33 -14.18
CA ASN A 42 15.14 9.00 -13.62
C ASN A 42 15.08 7.98 -14.76
N GLN A 43 16.04 7.07 -14.82
CA GLN A 43 16.18 6.11 -15.91
C GLN A 43 14.96 5.18 -16.05
N TRP A 44 14.38 4.68 -14.97
CA TRP A 44 13.20 3.80 -15.03
C TRP A 44 11.99 4.54 -15.59
N TYR A 45 11.74 5.76 -15.11
CA TYR A 45 10.64 6.59 -15.61
C TYR A 45 10.87 6.98 -17.07
N ARG A 46 12.06 7.48 -17.39
CA ARG A 46 12.45 7.84 -18.75
C ARG A 46 12.18 6.71 -19.73
N LYS A 47 12.70 5.50 -19.45
CA LYS A 47 12.56 4.35 -20.34
C LYS A 47 11.10 3.93 -20.52
N SER A 48 10.29 3.99 -19.45
CA SER A 48 8.85 3.72 -19.55
C SER A 48 8.12 4.69 -20.45
N ILE A 49 8.44 5.99 -20.37
CA ILE A 49 7.81 6.99 -21.24
C ILE A 49 8.35 6.90 -22.67
N GLU A 50 9.64 6.63 -22.90
CA GLU A 50 10.17 6.32 -24.23
C GLU A 50 9.39 5.16 -24.87
N TYR A 51 9.20 4.07 -24.13
CA TYR A 51 8.43 2.91 -24.57
C TYR A 51 6.97 3.26 -24.86
N MET A 52 6.34 4.06 -23.99
CA MET A 52 4.99 4.56 -24.23
C MET A 52 4.91 5.36 -25.52
N GLN A 53 5.82 6.32 -25.73
CA GLN A 53 5.82 7.16 -26.91
C GLN A 53 6.11 6.37 -28.19
N ASP A 54 7.01 5.39 -28.15
CA ASP A 54 7.30 4.50 -29.28
C ASP A 54 6.10 3.60 -29.61
N THR A 55 5.23 3.31 -28.64
CA THR A 55 4.10 2.37 -28.80
C THR A 55 2.81 3.08 -29.16
N ILE A 56 2.44 4.16 -28.43
CA ILE A 56 1.14 4.83 -28.58
C ILE A 56 1.27 6.34 -28.90
N GLY A 57 2.49 6.82 -29.13
CA GLY A 57 2.77 8.21 -29.49
C GLY A 57 2.96 9.14 -28.28
N THR A 58 3.35 10.38 -28.57
CA THR A 58 3.71 11.38 -27.56
C THR A 58 2.51 11.93 -26.78
N LYS A 59 1.37 12.09 -27.44
CA LYS A 59 0.21 12.78 -26.85
C LYS A 59 -0.33 12.13 -25.55
N PRO A 60 -0.46 10.80 -25.43
CA PRO A 60 -0.88 10.16 -24.19
C PRO A 60 0.08 10.37 -23.02
N SER A 61 1.38 10.55 -23.26
CA SER A 61 2.39 10.74 -22.20
C SER A 61 2.19 12.03 -21.39
N LYS A 62 1.44 13.02 -21.91
CA LYS A 62 1.04 14.23 -21.17
C LYS A 62 0.30 13.91 -19.86
N TRP A 63 -0.38 12.77 -19.81
CA TRP A 63 -1.09 12.32 -18.60
C TRP A 63 -0.13 12.11 -17.42
N CYS A 64 1.07 11.62 -17.68
CA CYS A 64 2.10 11.41 -16.67
C CYS A 64 2.78 12.75 -16.29
N GLY A 65 2.93 13.64 -17.27
CA GLY A 65 3.64 14.91 -17.11
C GLY A 65 3.05 15.87 -16.07
N GLY A 66 1.75 15.75 -15.76
CA GLY A 66 1.09 16.59 -14.74
C GLY A 66 1.65 16.41 -13.33
N CYS A 67 2.14 15.19 -13.01
CA CYS A 67 2.71 14.86 -11.71
C CYS A 67 4.23 14.65 -11.75
N HIS A 68 4.79 14.33 -12.94
CA HIS A 68 6.20 13.99 -13.06
C HIS A 68 7.05 15.10 -13.70
N ASP A 69 6.51 15.78 -14.72
CA ASP A 69 7.26 16.65 -15.61
C ASP A 69 6.63 18.04 -15.78
N PRO A 70 6.31 18.76 -14.70
CA PRO A 70 5.62 20.06 -14.83
C PRO A 70 6.40 21.04 -15.68
N ALA A 71 7.73 21.09 -15.57
CA ALA A 71 8.57 21.98 -16.38
C ALA A 71 8.45 21.66 -17.88
N VAL A 72 8.50 20.37 -18.26
CA VAL A 72 8.35 19.91 -19.65
C VAL A 72 6.92 20.17 -20.16
N LEU A 73 5.92 19.88 -19.33
CA LEU A 73 4.51 20.05 -19.69
C LEU A 73 4.16 21.53 -19.94
N TYR A 74 4.53 22.41 -19.00
CA TYR A 74 4.23 23.84 -19.11
C TYR A 74 5.11 24.57 -20.15
N ALA A 75 6.26 23.98 -20.53
CA ALA A 75 7.03 24.46 -21.68
C ALA A 75 6.43 24.02 -23.02
N GLY A 76 5.38 23.19 -23.02
CA GLY A 76 4.78 22.65 -24.25
C GLY A 76 5.65 21.58 -24.94
N LYS A 77 6.68 21.06 -24.27
CA LYS A 77 7.63 20.11 -24.85
C LYS A 77 7.18 18.66 -24.81
N MET A 78 6.08 18.34 -24.12
CA MET A 78 5.54 16.98 -24.08
C MET A 78 4.97 16.47 -25.43
N ASP A 79 4.83 17.36 -26.43
CA ASP A 79 4.48 16.95 -27.79
C ASP A 79 5.69 16.46 -28.61
N THR A 80 6.90 16.70 -28.12
CA THR A 80 8.14 16.23 -28.71
C THR A 80 8.57 14.90 -28.11
N PRO A 81 9.06 13.94 -28.92
CA PRO A 81 9.60 12.70 -28.37
C PRO A 81 10.70 12.98 -27.34
N ILE A 82 10.61 12.34 -26.17
CA ILE A 82 11.55 12.62 -25.07
C ILE A 82 13.00 12.33 -25.43
N LYS A 83 13.26 11.40 -26.33
CA LYS A 83 14.61 11.13 -26.87
C LYS A 83 15.29 12.37 -27.44
N GLN A 84 14.51 13.36 -27.93
CA GLN A 84 14.99 14.59 -28.50
C GLN A 84 15.18 15.70 -27.46
N ILE A 85 14.49 15.63 -26.32
CA ILE A 85 14.49 16.71 -25.32
C ILE A 85 15.14 16.30 -23.98
N VAL A 86 15.57 15.06 -23.82
CA VAL A 86 16.09 14.54 -22.57
C VAL A 86 17.24 15.35 -21.96
N HIS A 87 18.02 16.04 -22.78
CA HIS A 87 19.13 16.87 -22.31
C HIS A 87 18.74 18.33 -22.02
N THR A 88 17.46 18.70 -22.17
CA THR A 88 16.99 20.04 -21.84
C THR A 88 16.86 20.23 -20.34
N PRO A 89 17.01 21.45 -19.82
CA PRO A 89 16.85 21.73 -18.40
C PRO A 89 15.47 21.31 -17.86
N GLU A 90 14.41 21.46 -18.65
CA GLU A 90 13.06 21.08 -18.28
C GLU A 90 12.95 19.57 -18.01
N ALA A 91 13.61 18.77 -18.86
CA ALA A 91 13.61 17.31 -18.74
C ALA A 91 14.41 16.78 -17.52
N GLN A 92 15.23 17.63 -16.91
CA GLN A 92 16.07 17.30 -15.77
C GLN A 92 15.59 17.95 -14.46
N ALA A 93 14.49 18.73 -14.50
CA ALA A 93 14.04 19.52 -13.35
C ALA A 93 13.33 18.72 -12.26
N GLY A 94 12.61 17.65 -12.62
CA GLY A 94 11.76 16.91 -11.69
C GLY A 94 10.65 17.78 -11.07
N LEU A 95 10.22 17.43 -9.88
CA LEU A 95 9.31 18.24 -9.06
C LEU A 95 10.13 19.22 -8.21
N GLY A 96 10.29 20.44 -8.71
CA GLY A 96 10.99 21.50 -7.99
C GLY A 96 10.18 22.08 -6.83
N CYS A 97 10.85 22.90 -6.00
CA CYS A 97 10.24 23.56 -4.85
C CYS A 97 8.94 24.29 -5.24
N MET A 98 8.99 25.00 -6.36
CA MET A 98 7.87 25.81 -6.83
C MET A 98 6.68 24.98 -7.30
N MET A 99 6.85 23.73 -7.67
CA MET A 99 5.70 22.89 -8.01
C MET A 99 4.80 22.67 -6.80
N CYS A 100 5.36 22.18 -5.70
CA CYS A 100 4.59 21.93 -4.47
C CYS A 100 4.12 23.23 -3.81
N HIS A 101 5.02 24.22 -3.67
CA HIS A 101 4.73 25.46 -2.95
C HIS A 101 3.87 26.47 -3.74
N SER A 102 3.52 26.16 -5.01
CA SER A 102 2.53 26.93 -5.79
C SER A 102 1.14 26.30 -5.78
N ILE A 103 0.96 25.08 -5.28
CA ILE A 103 -0.37 24.47 -5.15
C ILE A 103 -1.14 25.26 -4.08
N ALA A 104 -2.20 25.92 -4.51
CA ALA A 104 -3.01 26.77 -3.66
C ALA A 104 -4.18 26.01 -3.04
N ASP A 105 -4.71 25.04 -3.76
CA ASP A 105 -5.86 24.22 -3.34
C ASP A 105 -5.95 22.94 -4.19
N VAL A 106 -6.68 21.94 -3.70
CA VAL A 106 -7.03 20.72 -4.41
C VAL A 106 -8.53 20.75 -4.70
N LYS A 107 -8.90 20.58 -5.96
CA LYS A 107 -10.29 20.68 -6.40
C LYS A 107 -11.16 19.54 -5.86
N SER A 108 -10.60 18.34 -5.84
CA SER A 108 -11.25 17.14 -5.33
C SER A 108 -10.21 16.08 -4.96
N THR A 109 -10.67 15.02 -4.31
CA THR A 109 -9.84 13.86 -3.99
C THR A 109 -9.76 12.84 -5.14
N MET A 110 -10.06 13.24 -6.38
CA MET A 110 -9.89 12.40 -7.58
C MET A 110 -8.43 12.07 -7.89
N GLY A 111 -7.50 12.88 -7.40
CA GLY A 111 -6.08 12.74 -7.73
C GLY A 111 -5.76 13.23 -9.14
N GLN A 112 -4.77 12.64 -9.80
CA GLN A 112 -4.38 12.87 -11.20
C GLN A 112 -4.06 14.34 -11.52
N GLY A 113 -3.43 15.07 -10.58
CA GLY A 113 -3.09 16.48 -10.78
C GLY A 113 -4.30 17.44 -10.70
N ASP A 114 -5.37 17.06 -9.96
CA ASP A 114 -6.58 17.88 -9.81
C ASP A 114 -6.38 18.97 -8.75
N PHE A 115 -5.43 19.87 -9.01
CA PHE A 115 -5.06 20.98 -8.15
C PHE A 115 -5.12 22.32 -8.87
N TYR A 116 -5.14 23.39 -8.07
CA TYR A 116 -4.99 24.77 -8.55
C TYR A 116 -3.59 25.28 -8.21
N LEU A 117 -2.93 25.87 -9.21
CA LEU A 117 -1.66 26.56 -9.03
C LEU A 117 -1.88 28.06 -8.87
N GLU A 118 -1.10 28.70 -8.05
CA GLU A 118 -0.98 30.15 -7.93
C GLU A 118 0.44 30.56 -8.29
N TYR A 119 0.59 31.59 -9.12
CA TYR A 119 1.90 32.16 -9.46
C TYR A 119 2.29 33.20 -8.43
N PRO A 120 3.22 32.92 -7.51
CA PRO A 120 3.62 33.87 -6.48
C PRO A 120 4.60 34.89 -7.06
N LYS A 121 4.13 36.09 -7.37
CA LYS A 121 4.96 37.18 -7.95
C LYS A 121 6.17 37.53 -7.08
N LEU A 122 6.10 37.30 -5.79
CA LEU A 122 7.23 37.46 -4.87
C LEU A 122 8.45 36.65 -5.30
N HIS A 123 8.24 35.51 -5.95
CA HIS A 123 9.31 34.65 -6.44
C HIS A 123 10.16 35.32 -7.54
N GLU A 124 9.59 36.22 -8.33
CA GLU A 124 10.33 36.94 -9.39
C GLU A 124 11.47 37.78 -8.81
N PHE A 125 11.30 38.31 -7.59
CA PHE A 125 12.36 39.05 -6.92
C PHE A 125 13.44 38.10 -6.40
N ALA A 126 13.07 36.95 -5.88
CA ALA A 126 14.01 35.93 -5.42
C ALA A 126 14.84 35.35 -6.57
N ALA A 127 14.25 35.15 -7.73
CA ALA A 127 14.86 34.60 -8.94
C ALA A 127 15.46 35.67 -9.87
N SER A 128 15.42 36.96 -9.49
CA SER A 128 15.91 38.06 -10.31
C SER A 128 17.38 37.90 -10.66
N LYS A 129 17.75 38.19 -11.92
CA LYS A 129 19.15 38.24 -12.34
C LYS A 129 19.90 39.45 -11.78
N ASN A 130 19.17 40.51 -11.36
CA ASN A 130 19.78 41.71 -10.77
C ASN A 130 20.16 41.47 -9.31
N PRO A 131 21.44 41.54 -8.92
CA PRO A 131 21.88 41.23 -7.54
C PRO A 131 21.32 42.22 -6.50
N LEU A 132 21.07 43.48 -6.89
CA LEU A 132 20.51 44.49 -5.96
C LEU A 132 19.04 44.16 -5.63
N VAL A 133 18.26 43.71 -6.62
CA VAL A 133 16.87 43.31 -6.43
C VAL A 133 16.81 42.07 -5.50
N ARG A 134 17.70 41.09 -5.69
CA ARG A 134 17.78 39.92 -4.81
C ARG A 134 18.18 40.33 -3.38
N ALA A 135 19.20 41.19 -3.25
CA ALA A 135 19.66 41.63 -1.93
C ALA A 135 18.55 42.38 -1.17
N LEU A 136 17.80 43.25 -1.85
CA LEU A 136 16.68 43.96 -1.25
C LEU A 136 15.56 42.96 -0.84
N HIS A 137 15.21 42.03 -1.70
CA HIS A 137 14.24 40.96 -1.40
C HIS A 137 14.67 40.17 -0.17
N ASP A 138 15.90 39.69 -0.12
CA ASP A 138 16.41 38.85 0.99
C ASP A 138 16.48 39.68 2.29
N PHE A 139 16.80 40.94 2.23
CA PHE A 139 16.76 41.87 3.38
C PHE A 139 15.34 42.06 3.91
N MET A 140 14.37 42.30 3.01
CA MET A 140 12.96 42.47 3.42
C MET A 140 12.38 41.23 4.07
N ILE A 141 12.69 40.04 3.55
CA ILE A 141 12.25 38.77 4.15
C ILE A 141 12.89 38.55 5.52
N LYS A 142 14.16 38.88 5.70
CA LYS A 142 14.82 38.82 7.04
C LYS A 142 14.17 39.73 8.07
N LEU A 143 13.70 40.91 7.64
CA LEU A 143 12.98 41.84 8.51
C LEU A 143 11.56 41.32 8.87
N ASN A 144 10.85 40.76 7.88
CA ASN A 144 9.50 40.22 8.09
C ASN A 144 9.25 39.02 7.18
N PRO A 145 9.37 37.77 7.69
CA PRO A 145 9.17 36.55 6.88
C PRO A 145 7.70 36.24 6.64
N GLU A 146 6.74 36.86 7.32
CA GLU A 146 5.32 36.46 7.25
C GLU A 146 4.71 36.55 5.84
N PRO A 147 4.94 37.61 5.04
CA PRO A 147 4.44 37.60 3.65
C PRO A 147 4.95 36.45 2.82
N HIS A 148 6.23 36.09 2.98
CA HIS A 148 6.84 34.95 2.33
C HIS A 148 6.19 33.63 2.78
N ARG A 149 6.03 33.43 4.09
CA ARG A 149 5.38 32.24 4.65
C ARG A 149 3.96 32.06 4.15
N ARG A 150 3.16 33.11 4.10
CA ARG A 150 1.77 33.07 3.62
C ARG A 150 1.66 32.68 2.15
N VAL A 151 2.64 33.07 1.34
CA VAL A 151 2.68 32.76 -0.10
C VAL A 151 3.08 31.31 -0.35
N PHE A 152 4.09 30.80 0.36
CA PHE A 152 4.68 29.48 0.09
C PHE A 152 4.22 28.37 1.05
N LEU A 153 3.65 28.71 2.21
CA LEU A 153 3.09 27.75 3.16
C LEU A 153 1.61 28.00 3.37
N LYS A 154 0.81 27.63 2.38
CA LYS A 154 -0.65 27.77 2.43
C LYS A 154 -1.21 27.03 3.65
N PRO A 155 -2.27 27.57 4.32
CA PRO A 155 -2.96 26.87 5.41
C PRO A 155 -3.40 25.46 5.04
N PHE A 156 -3.89 25.28 3.82
CA PHE A 156 -4.27 24.00 3.23
C PHE A 156 -3.15 22.94 3.30
N MET A 157 -1.92 23.28 2.92
CA MET A 157 -0.77 22.35 3.01
C MET A 157 -0.52 21.83 4.42
N LYS A 158 -0.84 22.62 5.44
CA LYS A 158 -0.63 22.27 6.86
C LYS A 158 -1.80 21.47 7.44
N GLN A 159 -3.01 21.81 7.05
CA GLN A 159 -4.24 21.28 7.65
C GLN A 159 -4.78 20.06 6.92
N GLN A 160 -4.49 19.94 5.62
CA GLN A 160 -5.00 18.91 4.73
C GLN A 160 -3.86 18.31 3.91
N THR A 161 -2.79 17.89 4.60
CA THR A 161 -1.60 17.32 3.93
C THR A 161 -1.93 16.08 3.13
N ALA A 162 -2.90 15.29 3.57
CA ALA A 162 -3.30 14.08 2.86
C ALA A 162 -3.97 14.41 1.51
N GLU A 163 -4.89 15.38 1.49
CA GLU A 163 -5.52 15.87 0.25
C GLU A 163 -4.48 16.52 -0.68
N PHE A 164 -3.54 17.27 -0.12
CA PHE A 164 -2.43 17.84 -0.87
C PHE A 164 -1.60 16.76 -1.56
N CYS A 165 -1.15 15.75 -0.82
CA CYS A 165 -0.35 14.65 -1.36
C CYS A 165 -1.16 13.80 -2.36
N SER A 166 -2.46 13.60 -2.11
CA SER A 166 -3.37 12.82 -2.96
C SER A 166 -3.44 13.35 -4.38
N SER A 167 -3.21 14.64 -4.57
CA SER A 167 -3.23 15.26 -5.92
C SER A 167 -2.29 14.57 -6.92
N CYS A 168 -1.20 13.94 -6.42
CA CYS A 168 -0.26 13.15 -7.21
C CYS A 168 -0.21 11.68 -6.78
N HIS A 169 -0.52 11.36 -5.50
CA HIS A 169 -0.47 10.01 -4.94
C HIS A 169 -1.82 9.27 -4.97
N LYS A 170 -2.70 9.67 -5.87
CA LYS A 170 -3.90 8.95 -6.31
C LYS A 170 -4.02 9.13 -7.81
N VAL A 171 -3.92 8.05 -8.58
CA VAL A 171 -3.91 8.13 -10.04
C VAL A 171 -4.94 7.20 -10.66
N HIS A 172 -5.32 7.51 -11.90
CA HIS A 172 -6.13 6.66 -12.75
C HIS A 172 -5.67 6.77 -14.20
N LEU A 173 -6.05 5.80 -14.99
CA LEU A 173 -5.92 5.82 -16.44
C LEU A 173 -7.31 5.88 -17.05
N ASP A 174 -7.44 6.50 -18.22
CA ASP A 174 -8.70 6.62 -18.93
C ASP A 174 -8.48 6.60 -20.44
N VAL A 175 -9.53 6.62 -21.19
CA VAL A 175 -9.59 6.52 -22.66
C VAL A 175 -8.50 7.34 -23.39
N PRO A 176 -8.17 8.59 -23.00
CA PRO A 176 -7.11 9.34 -23.71
C PRO A 176 -5.72 8.72 -23.63
N VAL A 177 -5.49 7.85 -22.64
CA VAL A 177 -4.17 7.26 -22.36
C VAL A 177 -4.14 5.79 -22.75
N ASN A 178 -5.10 5.00 -22.23
CA ASN A 178 -5.12 3.56 -22.42
C ASN A 178 -5.99 3.09 -23.59
N ASN A 179 -6.75 4.01 -24.19
CA ASN A 179 -7.70 3.74 -25.28
C ASN A 179 -8.62 2.54 -24.97
N TYR A 180 -9.00 2.38 -23.71
CA TYR A 180 -9.79 1.26 -23.24
C TYR A 180 -10.94 1.74 -22.34
N ARG A 181 -10.65 2.06 -21.07
CA ARG A 181 -11.62 2.57 -20.10
C ARG A 181 -10.92 3.14 -18.88
N TRP A 182 -11.71 3.73 -18.01
CA TRP A 182 -11.21 4.15 -16.71
C TRP A 182 -10.72 2.93 -15.89
N ILE A 183 -9.50 3.03 -15.37
CA ILE A 183 -8.87 2.05 -14.49
C ILE A 183 -8.22 2.81 -13.34
N ARG A 184 -8.50 2.40 -12.10
CA ARG A 184 -7.82 2.94 -10.94
C ARG A 184 -6.36 2.46 -10.94
N GLY A 185 -5.42 3.39 -10.83
CA GLY A 185 -4.01 3.13 -10.55
C GLY A 185 -3.72 3.03 -9.06
N PHE A 186 -2.49 3.30 -8.62
CA PHE A 186 -2.17 3.33 -7.19
C PHE A 186 -2.95 4.44 -6.47
N ASN A 187 -3.27 4.20 -5.19
CA ASN A 187 -4.21 5.02 -4.45
C ASN A 187 -3.91 4.96 -2.94
N GLU A 188 -2.98 5.77 -2.49
CA GLU A 188 -2.63 5.83 -1.08
C GLU A 188 -3.67 6.60 -0.26
N TYR A 189 -4.34 7.59 -0.87
CA TYR A 189 -5.28 8.45 -0.16
C TYR A 189 -6.51 7.70 0.36
N ASP A 190 -7.22 6.98 -0.51
CA ASP A 190 -8.44 6.31 -0.09
C ASP A 190 -8.16 5.20 0.92
N ASN A 191 -6.98 4.57 0.80
CA ASN A 191 -6.48 3.58 1.73
C ASN A 191 -6.22 4.20 3.10
N TRP A 192 -5.55 5.34 3.14
CA TRP A 192 -5.30 6.10 4.35
C TRP A 192 -6.61 6.61 4.95
N GLN A 193 -7.46 7.22 4.16
CA GLN A 193 -8.73 7.80 4.60
C GLN A 193 -9.65 6.76 5.27
N ALA A 194 -9.74 5.56 4.68
CA ALA A 194 -10.54 4.46 5.23
C ALA A 194 -9.89 3.74 6.41
N SER A 195 -8.66 4.08 6.80
CA SER A 195 -7.91 3.43 7.87
C SER A 195 -8.11 4.10 9.23
N GLY A 196 -7.79 3.37 10.31
CA GLY A 196 -7.71 3.94 11.65
C GLY A 196 -6.56 4.95 11.81
N VAL A 197 -5.57 4.94 10.90
CA VAL A 197 -4.42 5.87 10.94
C VAL A 197 -4.85 7.29 10.61
N SER A 198 -5.78 7.47 9.70
CA SER A 198 -6.37 8.79 9.40
C SER A 198 -7.19 9.37 10.55
N GLY A 199 -7.72 8.51 11.44
CA GLY A 199 -8.74 8.87 12.40
C GLY A 199 -10.14 9.02 11.79
N GLU A 200 -10.31 8.63 10.51
CA GLU A 200 -11.59 8.70 9.78
C GLU A 200 -12.22 7.32 9.54
N GLY A 201 -11.45 6.22 9.68
CA GLY A 201 -11.93 4.85 9.48
C GLY A 201 -12.25 4.12 10.78
N ALA A 202 -13.52 3.75 10.98
CA ALA A 202 -14.02 3.13 12.20
C ALA A 202 -13.82 1.61 12.29
N ARG A 203 -13.43 0.94 11.19
CA ARG A 203 -13.43 -0.53 11.10
C ARG A 203 -12.08 -1.18 11.27
N SER A 204 -11.03 -0.39 11.48
CA SER A 204 -9.67 -0.91 11.64
C SER A 204 -9.57 -1.88 12.81
N PHE A 205 -8.76 -2.92 12.65
CA PHE A 205 -8.46 -3.86 13.74
C PHE A 205 -7.69 -3.18 14.88
N TYR A 206 -6.88 -2.17 14.54
CA TYR A 206 -6.11 -1.38 15.50
C TYR A 206 -6.21 0.11 15.18
N TYR A 207 -6.20 0.94 16.21
CA TYR A 207 -6.13 2.39 16.08
C TYR A 207 -4.81 2.90 16.64
N PRO A 208 -4.14 3.85 15.99
CA PRO A 208 -3.01 4.55 16.60
C PRO A 208 -3.50 5.44 17.76
N ALA A 209 -2.59 5.81 18.65
CA ALA A 209 -2.91 6.70 19.77
C ALA A 209 -3.36 8.10 19.31
N LYS A 210 -2.92 8.52 18.12
CA LYS A 210 -3.31 9.79 17.48
C LYS A 210 -3.40 9.56 15.98
N PRO A 211 -4.36 10.18 15.29
CA PRO A 211 -4.39 10.22 13.83
C PRO A 211 -3.08 10.78 13.26
N GLN A 212 -2.70 10.30 12.09
CA GLN A 212 -1.49 10.72 11.39
C GLN A 212 -1.82 10.98 9.92
N GLN A 213 -1.19 12.01 9.36
CA GLN A 213 -1.25 12.35 7.95
C GLN A 213 0.03 11.92 7.22
N CYS A 214 0.05 12.08 5.90
CA CYS A 214 1.17 11.68 5.05
C CYS A 214 2.51 12.30 5.50
N ALA A 215 2.50 13.59 5.82
CA ALA A 215 3.71 14.31 6.25
C ALA A 215 4.25 13.85 7.62
N ASP A 216 3.41 13.34 8.51
CA ASP A 216 3.87 12.86 9.82
C ASP A 216 4.83 11.68 9.70
N CYS A 217 4.67 10.86 8.64
CA CYS A 217 5.54 9.72 8.37
C CYS A 217 6.61 10.03 7.32
N HIS A 218 6.23 10.66 6.19
CA HIS A 218 7.11 10.87 5.03
C HIS A 218 7.87 12.19 5.05
N MET A 219 7.57 13.09 5.97
CA MET A 219 8.27 14.36 6.21
C MET A 219 8.47 14.57 7.72
N PRO A 220 9.12 13.61 8.43
CA PRO A 220 9.30 13.75 9.88
C PRO A 220 10.02 15.06 10.21
N LEU A 221 9.76 15.60 11.41
CA LEU A 221 10.43 16.80 11.88
C LEU A 221 11.87 16.50 12.29
N GLU A 222 12.82 17.13 11.63
CA GLU A 222 14.26 16.99 11.86
C GLU A 222 14.87 18.30 12.41
N PRO A 223 15.84 18.23 13.33
CA PRO A 223 16.60 19.41 13.78
C PRO A 223 17.30 20.08 12.60
N SER A 224 17.17 21.39 12.48
CA SER A 224 17.80 22.16 11.41
C SER A 224 18.01 23.62 11.79
N ASN A 225 19.11 24.21 11.30
CA ASN A 225 19.39 25.63 11.38
C ASN A 225 18.94 26.39 10.12
N ASP A 226 18.23 25.72 9.20
CA ASP A 226 17.65 26.36 8.01
C ASP A 226 16.79 27.57 8.38
N MET A 227 16.79 28.60 7.53
CA MET A 227 15.99 29.80 7.78
C MET A 227 14.48 29.53 7.83
N GLY A 228 14.03 28.42 7.23
CA GLY A 228 12.65 27.98 7.28
C GLY A 228 12.28 27.21 8.55
N ASN A 229 13.21 27.01 9.49
CA ASN A 229 12.93 26.23 10.69
C ASN A 229 11.83 26.88 11.56
N ILE A 230 11.06 26.01 12.25
CA ILE A 230 10.12 26.38 13.29
C ILE A 230 10.57 25.68 14.57
N ALA A 231 10.89 26.45 15.60
CA ALA A 231 11.42 25.90 16.86
C ALA A 231 12.66 24.99 16.67
N GLY A 232 13.56 25.37 15.75
CA GLY A 232 14.79 24.63 15.46
C GLY A 232 14.59 23.33 14.65
N LYS A 233 13.44 23.16 14.00
CA LYS A 233 13.11 21.97 13.20
C LYS A 233 12.52 22.34 11.85
N VAL A 234 12.73 21.46 10.87
CA VAL A 234 12.07 21.48 9.55
C VAL A 234 11.39 20.14 9.29
N HIS A 235 10.37 20.13 8.45
CA HIS A 235 9.90 18.89 7.85
C HIS A 235 10.93 18.36 6.88
N SER A 236 11.28 17.08 7.00
CA SER A 236 12.26 16.45 6.11
C SER A 236 11.76 16.47 4.67
N HIS A 237 12.58 16.99 3.76
CA HIS A 237 12.33 16.98 2.32
C HIS A 237 13.08 15.83 1.61
N ARG A 238 13.61 14.86 2.37
CA ARG A 238 14.10 13.59 1.84
C ARG A 238 12.98 12.69 1.37
N PHE A 239 11.78 12.87 1.92
CA PHE A 239 10.59 12.04 1.64
C PHE A 239 10.91 10.54 1.76
N PRO A 240 11.40 10.06 2.92
CA PRO A 240 11.73 8.66 3.08
C PRO A 240 10.49 7.80 2.84
N ALA A 241 10.66 6.81 1.96
CA ALA A 241 9.66 5.84 1.59
C ALA A 241 10.35 4.53 1.19
N ALA A 242 9.99 3.92 0.07
CA ALA A 242 10.54 2.63 -0.32
C ALA A 242 11.43 2.70 -1.59
N ASN A 243 11.89 3.88 -1.99
CA ASN A 243 12.71 4.01 -3.20
C ASN A 243 14.21 3.88 -2.90
N THR A 244 14.71 2.65 -2.86
CA THR A 244 16.14 2.34 -2.75
C THR A 244 16.87 2.42 -4.09
N ALA A 245 16.17 2.36 -5.22
CA ALA A 245 16.79 2.28 -6.54
C ALA A 245 17.45 3.60 -6.98
N LEU A 246 16.76 4.72 -6.81
CA LEU A 246 17.29 6.03 -7.21
C LEU A 246 18.55 6.41 -6.44
N PRO A 247 18.60 6.33 -5.09
CA PRO A 247 19.82 6.63 -4.37
C PRO A 247 20.96 5.66 -4.71
N THR A 248 20.67 4.39 -4.99
CA THR A 248 21.68 3.43 -5.48
C THR A 248 22.23 3.85 -6.84
N ALA A 249 21.36 4.16 -7.81
CA ALA A 249 21.77 4.58 -9.14
C ALA A 249 22.47 5.95 -9.17
N ASN A 250 22.18 6.81 -8.20
CA ASN A 250 22.80 8.12 -8.06
C ASN A 250 24.02 8.13 -7.12
N GLU A 251 24.40 6.97 -6.56
CA GLU A 251 25.49 6.84 -5.59
C GLU A 251 25.31 7.75 -4.36
N ASP A 252 24.06 7.95 -3.93
CA ASP A 252 23.69 8.77 -2.76
C ASP A 252 23.51 7.89 -1.53
N ALA A 253 24.62 7.61 -0.84
CA ALA A 253 24.63 6.77 0.35
C ALA A 253 23.79 7.33 1.51
N ALA A 254 23.68 8.66 1.63
CA ALA A 254 22.92 9.30 2.70
C ALA A 254 21.40 9.11 2.50
N GLN A 255 20.93 9.28 1.27
CA GLN A 255 19.52 9.04 0.94
C GLN A 255 19.16 7.56 0.98
N LEU A 256 20.08 6.68 0.53
CA LEU A 256 19.89 5.23 0.62
C LEU A 256 19.71 4.81 2.07
N LYS A 257 20.63 5.26 2.95
CA LYS A 257 20.53 4.95 4.39
C LYS A 257 19.23 5.48 5.01
N ALA A 258 18.82 6.70 4.72
CA ALA A 258 17.56 7.25 5.24
C ALA A 258 16.35 6.41 4.79
N THR A 259 16.38 5.87 3.57
CA THR A 259 15.33 4.98 3.04
C THR A 259 15.35 3.61 3.71
N GLU A 260 16.53 3.03 3.92
CA GLU A 260 16.69 1.76 4.63
C GLU A 260 16.23 1.86 6.09
N ASP A 261 16.63 2.92 6.79
CA ASP A 261 16.21 3.19 8.18
C ASP A 261 14.68 3.34 8.28
N PHE A 262 14.06 3.98 7.30
CA PHE A 262 12.61 4.09 7.22
C PHE A 262 11.94 2.73 7.01
N LEU A 263 12.42 1.92 6.08
CA LEU A 263 11.87 0.59 5.78
C LEU A 263 12.00 -0.36 6.99
N THR A 264 13.12 -0.29 7.72
CA THR A 264 13.43 -1.18 8.85
C THR A 264 12.97 -0.61 10.20
N SER A 265 12.20 0.48 10.22
CA SER A 265 11.77 1.19 11.44
C SER A 265 10.80 0.40 12.35
N GLY A 266 10.46 -0.85 12.01
CA GLY A 266 9.48 -1.67 12.74
C GLY A 266 8.03 -1.31 12.42
N ALA A 267 7.79 -0.72 11.25
CA ALA A 267 6.43 -0.48 10.73
C ALA A 267 5.74 -1.78 10.29
N LEU A 268 6.53 -2.83 10.04
CA LEU A 268 6.11 -4.19 9.70
C LEU A 268 6.72 -5.17 10.67
N THR A 269 6.04 -6.29 10.90
CA THR A 269 6.56 -7.41 11.68
C THR A 269 6.32 -8.72 10.95
N VAL A 270 7.20 -9.68 11.19
CA VAL A 270 7.12 -11.08 10.72
C VAL A 270 7.16 -11.97 11.94
N ASP A 271 6.27 -12.97 12.00
CA ASP A 271 6.18 -13.93 13.10
C ASP A 271 5.96 -15.34 12.54
N ILE A 272 6.91 -16.25 12.71
CA ILE A 272 6.74 -17.68 12.43
C ILE A 272 5.87 -18.23 13.56
N PHE A 273 4.55 -18.19 13.36
CA PHE A 273 3.60 -18.24 14.44
C PHE A 273 3.14 -19.66 14.79
N ALA A 274 2.76 -20.45 13.76
CA ALA A 274 2.10 -21.73 14.01
C ALA A 274 2.65 -22.87 13.16
N LEU A 275 2.52 -24.08 13.68
CA LEU A 275 2.84 -25.34 13.03
C LEU A 275 1.64 -26.29 13.13
N SER A 276 1.30 -26.95 12.02
CA SER A 276 0.25 -27.97 11.98
C SER A 276 0.62 -29.10 11.00
N PRO A 277 -0.02 -30.28 11.10
CA PRO A 277 0.06 -31.27 10.05
C PRO A 277 -0.44 -30.71 8.71
N ALA A 278 0.24 -31.01 7.61
CA ALA A 278 -0.22 -30.59 6.28
C ALA A 278 -1.55 -31.27 5.95
N ARG A 279 -2.52 -30.50 5.46
CA ARG A 279 -3.80 -31.05 4.99
C ARG A 279 -3.56 -31.93 3.76
N ALA A 280 -4.08 -33.14 3.74
CA ALA A 280 -3.83 -34.12 2.68
C ALA A 280 -4.33 -33.68 1.28
N ASN A 281 -5.35 -32.88 1.24
CA ASN A 281 -5.87 -32.23 0.02
C ASN A 281 -6.52 -30.91 0.45
N LEU A 282 -5.85 -29.80 0.21
CA LEU A 282 -6.57 -28.56 -0.06
C LEU A 282 -7.19 -28.77 -1.46
N LYS A 283 -8.25 -29.61 -1.55
CA LYS A 283 -9.21 -29.37 -2.59
C LYS A 283 -9.72 -27.98 -2.28
N THR A 284 -9.25 -27.02 -3.03
CA THR A 284 -9.90 -25.75 -3.22
C THR A 284 -11.30 -26.07 -3.73
N GLY A 285 -12.17 -26.52 -2.78
CA GLY A 285 -13.58 -26.47 -3.02
C GLY A 285 -13.82 -25.07 -3.48
N ALA A 286 -14.65 -24.86 -4.48
CA ALA A 286 -14.93 -23.55 -5.02
C ALA A 286 -15.28 -22.60 -3.87
N VAL A 287 -14.23 -22.12 -3.16
CA VAL A 287 -14.31 -20.95 -2.33
C VAL A 287 -14.78 -19.92 -3.31
N ALA A 288 -15.93 -19.35 -3.06
CA ALA A 288 -16.52 -18.34 -3.90
C ALA A 288 -15.38 -17.42 -4.26
N GLN A 289 -15.06 -17.36 -5.55
CA GLN A 289 -14.06 -16.44 -6.03
C GLN A 289 -14.54 -15.09 -5.49
N HIS A 290 -13.82 -14.54 -4.51
CA HIS A 290 -13.97 -13.13 -4.22
C HIS A 290 -13.74 -12.48 -5.58
N GLU A 291 -14.82 -12.00 -6.21
CA GLU A 291 -14.66 -11.10 -7.32
C GLU A 291 -13.72 -10.06 -6.75
N LEU A 292 -12.51 -9.97 -7.31
CA LEU A 292 -11.55 -8.96 -6.95
C LEU A 292 -12.33 -7.65 -7.03
N ALA A 293 -12.74 -7.13 -5.88
CA ALA A 293 -13.07 -5.72 -5.77
C ALA A 293 -11.89 -5.01 -6.40
N THR A 294 -12.13 -3.98 -7.20
CA THR A 294 -11.11 -3.32 -8.00
C THR A 294 -9.79 -3.25 -7.25
N THR A 295 -8.69 -3.53 -7.89
CA THR A 295 -7.33 -3.72 -7.35
C THR A 295 -6.89 -2.67 -6.33
N PHE A 296 -7.62 -1.56 -6.25
CA PHE A 296 -7.31 -0.40 -5.43
C PHE A 296 -8.54 0.16 -4.70
N ALA A 297 -9.69 -0.52 -4.79
CA ALA A 297 -10.88 -0.14 -4.04
C ALA A 297 -10.74 -0.55 -2.58
N VAL A 298 -10.21 0.38 -1.80
CA VAL A 298 -10.09 0.25 -0.38
C VAL A 298 -11.38 0.60 0.29
N GLY A 299 -11.70 -0.17 1.32
CA GLY A 299 -12.92 0.01 2.09
C GLY A 299 -14.17 -0.59 1.44
N GLU A 300 -14.13 -0.98 0.17
CA GLU A 300 -14.99 -1.99 -0.37
C GLU A 300 -14.42 -3.36 0.05
N GLU A 301 -14.52 -3.71 1.32
CA GLU A 301 -14.66 -5.11 1.65
C GLU A 301 -15.87 -5.52 0.82
N ALA A 302 -15.64 -6.25 -0.26
CA ALA A 302 -16.73 -6.87 -1.00
C ALA A 302 -17.62 -7.47 0.07
N GLU A 303 -18.89 -7.07 0.12
CA GLU A 303 -19.84 -7.70 1.02
C GLU A 303 -19.65 -9.18 0.75
N ALA A 304 -19.01 -9.87 1.70
CA ALA A 304 -18.59 -11.25 1.48
C ALA A 304 -19.86 -11.97 1.09
N LYS A 305 -19.95 -12.38 -0.18
CA LYS A 305 -21.09 -13.16 -0.61
C LYS A 305 -21.06 -14.39 0.26
N ILE A 306 -21.95 -14.42 1.23
CA ILE A 306 -22.13 -15.53 2.16
C ILE A 306 -22.27 -16.78 1.27
N THR A 307 -21.26 -17.62 1.27
CA THR A 307 -21.36 -18.93 0.63
C THR A 307 -21.55 -19.94 1.77
N PRO A 308 -22.80 -20.29 2.10
CA PRO A 308 -23.03 -21.25 3.15
C PRO A 308 -22.42 -22.61 2.74
N GLY A 309 -21.63 -23.20 3.61
CA GLY A 309 -21.31 -24.62 3.58
C GLY A 309 -19.90 -25.05 3.14
N ALA A 310 -18.94 -24.16 2.94
CA ALA A 310 -17.58 -24.52 2.49
C ALA A 310 -16.47 -24.38 3.56
N ALA A 311 -16.81 -24.10 4.81
CA ALA A 311 -15.82 -23.95 5.87
C ALA A 311 -15.22 -25.30 6.27
N ALA A 312 -13.96 -25.53 5.91
CA ALA A 312 -13.19 -26.66 6.45
C ALA A 312 -13.03 -26.47 7.98
N GLU A 313 -13.12 -27.55 8.73
CA GLU A 313 -12.88 -27.50 10.19
C GLU A 313 -11.47 -26.95 10.49
N ALA A 314 -11.37 -26.20 11.60
CA ALA A 314 -10.07 -25.72 12.07
C ALA A 314 -9.17 -26.90 12.46
N VAL A 315 -7.95 -26.90 11.95
CA VAL A 315 -6.94 -27.88 12.35
C VAL A 315 -6.24 -27.37 13.62
N PRO A 316 -6.08 -28.18 14.66
CA PRO A 316 -5.31 -27.81 15.84
C PRO A 316 -3.88 -27.42 15.47
N VAL A 317 -3.36 -26.34 16.05
CA VAL A 317 -2.03 -25.81 15.79
C VAL A 317 -1.15 -25.86 17.03
N THR A 318 0.16 -26.04 16.82
CA THR A 318 1.19 -25.74 17.83
C THR A 318 1.55 -24.27 17.70
N ALA A 319 1.23 -23.45 18.70
CA ALA A 319 1.42 -21.98 18.65
C ALA A 319 1.35 -21.32 20.04
N PRO A 320 1.96 -20.14 20.24
CA PRO A 320 2.99 -19.51 19.40
C PRO A 320 4.31 -20.28 19.45
N LEU A 321 5.00 -20.46 18.32
CA LEU A 321 6.13 -21.39 18.23
C LEU A 321 7.31 -21.06 19.15
N ASN A 322 7.53 -19.80 19.46
CA ASN A 322 8.59 -19.38 20.40
C ASN A 322 8.20 -19.53 21.90
N ARG A 323 6.96 -19.95 22.21
CA ARG A 323 6.48 -20.18 23.58
C ARG A 323 6.41 -21.66 23.94
N VAL A 324 6.43 -22.53 22.94
CA VAL A 324 6.34 -23.97 23.07
C VAL A 324 7.65 -24.62 22.62
N GLN A 325 7.77 -25.94 22.76
CA GLN A 325 8.87 -26.72 22.17
C GLN A 325 8.35 -27.42 20.90
N PRO A 326 8.37 -26.70 19.74
CA PRO A 326 7.81 -27.25 18.54
C PRO A 326 8.69 -28.38 18.00
N ALA A 327 8.10 -29.49 17.67
CA ALA A 327 8.77 -30.65 17.11
C ALA A 327 8.13 -31.12 15.82
N VAL A 328 8.95 -31.65 14.92
CA VAL A 328 8.54 -32.30 13.67
C VAL A 328 9.17 -33.68 13.59
N ARG A 329 8.65 -34.57 12.76
CA ARG A 329 9.15 -35.92 12.61
C ARG A 329 9.73 -36.10 11.21
N ARG A 330 10.84 -36.80 11.08
CA ARG A 330 11.41 -37.15 9.77
C ARG A 330 10.37 -37.90 8.92
N GLY A 331 10.29 -37.54 7.64
CA GLY A 331 9.32 -38.09 6.69
C GLY A 331 7.97 -37.38 6.66
N ASP A 332 7.58 -36.62 7.71
CA ASP A 332 6.32 -35.91 7.76
C ASP A 332 6.30 -34.69 6.82
N THR A 333 5.10 -34.30 6.45
CA THR A 333 4.84 -33.02 5.81
C THR A 333 4.01 -32.16 6.76
N VAL A 334 4.51 -30.96 7.04
CA VAL A 334 3.90 -30.01 7.97
C VAL A 334 3.56 -28.72 7.25
N ARG A 335 2.62 -27.96 7.81
CA ARG A 335 2.33 -26.58 7.42
C ARG A 335 2.91 -25.64 8.47
N VAL A 336 3.72 -24.69 8.03
CA VAL A 336 4.23 -23.59 8.83
C VAL A 336 3.47 -22.34 8.45
N ASP A 337 2.89 -21.64 9.41
CA ASP A 337 2.18 -20.39 9.19
C ASP A 337 3.02 -19.21 9.68
N VAL A 338 3.27 -18.27 8.77
CA VAL A 338 4.02 -17.05 9.03
C VAL A 338 3.08 -15.85 8.92
N VAL A 339 3.04 -15.01 9.96
CA VAL A 339 2.19 -13.82 10.00
C VAL A 339 3.00 -12.59 9.65
N VAL A 340 2.54 -11.82 8.67
CA VAL A 340 3.09 -10.50 8.31
C VAL A 340 2.07 -9.44 8.69
N ARG A 341 2.46 -8.48 9.54
CA ARG A 341 1.56 -7.45 10.04
C ARG A 341 2.02 -6.05 9.69
N THR A 342 1.09 -5.19 9.25
CA THR A 342 1.26 -3.74 9.15
C THR A 342 0.98 -3.07 10.50
N LYS A 343 2.02 -2.57 11.16
CA LYS A 343 1.90 -1.99 12.51
C LYS A 343 1.78 -0.47 12.50
N ARG A 344 2.55 0.21 11.65
CA ARG A 344 2.58 1.67 11.54
C ARG A 344 2.61 2.11 10.08
N ILE A 345 1.67 1.58 9.30
CA ILE A 345 1.48 1.92 7.89
C ILE A 345 0.06 2.44 7.72
N GLY A 346 -0.08 3.61 7.10
CA GLY A 346 -1.35 4.30 6.93
C GLY A 346 -2.09 3.97 5.64
N HIS A 347 -1.47 3.24 4.72
CA HIS A 347 -2.05 2.80 3.44
C HIS A 347 -1.77 1.32 3.22
N PHE A 348 -2.20 0.73 2.13
CA PHE A 348 -1.86 -0.66 1.83
C PHE A 348 -0.34 -0.85 1.75
N PHE A 349 0.12 -1.99 2.22
CA PHE A 349 1.50 -2.42 2.07
C PHE A 349 1.59 -3.55 1.03
N PRO A 350 2.52 -3.45 0.08
CA PRO A 350 3.32 -2.27 -0.26
C PRO A 350 2.46 -1.16 -0.88
N GLY A 351 2.90 0.12 -0.74
CA GLY A 351 2.28 1.27 -1.37
C GLY A 351 2.96 1.68 -2.68
N GLY A 352 2.39 2.64 -3.41
CA GLY A 352 2.93 3.18 -4.64
C GLY A 352 2.72 2.28 -5.85
N THR A 353 3.74 2.15 -6.68
CA THR A 353 3.71 1.45 -7.97
C THR A 353 3.84 -0.07 -7.80
N VAL A 354 2.76 -0.70 -7.32
CA VAL A 354 2.70 -2.11 -6.90
C VAL A 354 2.98 -3.15 -8.01
N ASP A 355 3.13 -2.71 -9.24
CA ASP A 355 3.53 -3.49 -10.42
C ASP A 355 5.04 -3.39 -10.73
N ALA A 356 5.79 -2.57 -10.00
CA ALA A 356 7.16 -2.18 -10.41
C ALA A 356 8.26 -2.60 -9.42
N TYR A 357 7.95 -3.33 -8.37
CA TYR A 357 8.95 -3.78 -7.39
C TYR A 357 8.74 -5.23 -7.00
N ASP A 358 9.76 -5.83 -6.41
CA ASP A 358 9.63 -7.12 -5.76
C ASP A 358 9.46 -6.90 -4.26
N THR A 359 8.35 -7.39 -3.71
CA THR A 359 8.13 -7.53 -2.27
C THR A 359 7.62 -8.94 -2.03
N TRP A 360 8.34 -9.71 -1.22
CA TRP A 360 8.02 -11.11 -1.00
C TRP A 360 8.39 -11.57 0.41
N LEU A 361 7.74 -12.63 0.84
CA LEU A 361 8.10 -13.33 2.07
C LEU A 361 8.99 -14.52 1.72
N GLU A 362 10.20 -14.53 2.27
CA GLU A 362 11.13 -15.66 2.21
C GLU A 362 11.00 -16.50 3.48
N LEU A 363 10.94 -17.81 3.32
CA LEU A 363 11.12 -18.77 4.42
C LEU A 363 12.22 -19.76 4.05
N LYS A 364 13.24 -19.86 4.91
CA LYS A 364 14.35 -20.80 4.75
C LYS A 364 14.47 -21.69 5.99
N GLY A 365 14.64 -22.98 5.79
CA GLY A 365 14.88 -23.98 6.83
C GLY A 365 16.25 -24.61 6.64
N VAL A 366 17.10 -24.55 7.68
CA VAL A 366 18.44 -25.15 7.69
C VAL A 366 18.55 -26.06 8.91
N ASP A 367 19.06 -27.26 8.72
CA ASP A 367 19.28 -28.19 9.82
C ASP A 367 20.62 -27.94 10.55
N ASP A 368 20.82 -28.62 11.67
CA ASP A 368 22.05 -28.55 12.48
C ASP A 368 23.31 -29.13 11.80
N ASN A 369 23.15 -29.80 10.64
CA ASN A 369 24.27 -30.19 9.77
C ASN A 369 24.61 -29.09 8.73
N GLY A 370 23.91 -27.97 8.73
CA GLY A 370 24.06 -26.89 7.74
C GLY A 370 23.37 -27.16 6.40
N GLN A 371 22.56 -28.23 6.30
CA GLN A 371 21.84 -28.56 5.09
C GLN A 371 20.56 -27.72 4.99
N THR A 372 20.38 -27.01 3.87
CA THR A 372 19.11 -26.36 3.55
C THR A 372 18.09 -27.45 3.20
N ILE A 373 16.99 -27.52 3.94
CA ILE A 373 15.93 -28.51 3.76
C ILE A 373 14.64 -27.91 3.18
N PHE A 374 14.52 -26.61 3.28
CA PHE A 374 13.39 -25.85 2.74
C PHE A 374 13.84 -24.45 2.34
N TRP A 375 13.40 -23.97 1.18
CA TRP A 375 13.60 -22.58 0.78
C TRP A 375 12.50 -22.14 -0.19
N SER A 376 11.71 -21.19 0.21
CA SER A 376 10.73 -20.48 -0.61
C SER A 376 11.08 -19.00 -0.59
N GLY A 377 10.98 -18.33 -1.74
CA GLY A 377 11.38 -16.93 -1.89
C GLY A 377 12.87 -16.74 -2.19
N MET A 378 13.54 -17.76 -2.74
CA MET A 378 14.92 -17.66 -3.16
C MET A 378 15.09 -16.65 -4.30
N VAL A 379 16.19 -15.89 -4.25
CA VAL A 379 16.60 -15.03 -5.37
C VAL A 379 17.64 -15.78 -6.21
N GLU A 380 17.38 -15.89 -7.51
CA GLU A 380 18.25 -16.58 -8.47
C GLU A 380 19.59 -15.84 -8.65
N ASP A 381 20.52 -16.44 -9.38
CA ASP A 381 21.84 -15.86 -9.72
C ASP A 381 22.62 -15.35 -8.50
N ASN A 382 22.70 -16.18 -7.46
CA ASN A 382 23.39 -15.83 -6.21
C ASN A 382 22.88 -14.53 -5.56
N GLY A 383 21.57 -14.31 -5.58
CA GLY A 383 20.93 -13.16 -4.94
C GLY A 383 20.83 -11.91 -5.83
N LYS A 384 21.20 -11.99 -7.11
CA LYS A 384 21.19 -10.86 -8.05
C LYS A 384 20.11 -10.96 -9.13
N GLY A 385 19.57 -12.16 -9.34
CA GLY A 385 18.57 -12.47 -10.34
C GLY A 385 17.13 -12.12 -9.92
N PRO A 386 16.16 -12.67 -10.64
CA PRO A 386 14.75 -12.58 -10.24
C PRO A 386 14.48 -13.37 -8.95
N VAL A 387 13.41 -13.03 -8.29
CA VAL A 387 12.83 -13.86 -7.22
C VAL A 387 12.17 -15.07 -7.87
N GLU A 388 12.28 -16.25 -7.25
CA GLU A 388 11.64 -17.47 -7.75
C GLU A 388 10.12 -17.28 -7.91
N LYS A 389 9.54 -17.91 -8.93
CA LYS A 389 8.14 -17.67 -9.31
C LYS A 389 7.12 -18.14 -8.27
N GLY A 390 7.45 -19.15 -7.49
CA GLY A 390 6.57 -19.71 -6.44
C GLY A 390 6.62 -18.98 -5.10
N ALA A 391 7.34 -17.88 -4.99
CA ALA A 391 7.41 -17.07 -3.78
C ALA A 391 6.08 -16.42 -3.45
N HIS A 392 5.85 -16.14 -2.18
CA HIS A 392 4.72 -15.34 -1.73
C HIS A 392 4.97 -13.85 -1.98
N PHE A 393 4.34 -13.30 -3.02
CA PHE A 393 4.51 -11.91 -3.41
C PHE A 393 3.41 -10.99 -2.89
N TYR A 394 3.81 -9.81 -2.44
CA TYR A 394 2.93 -8.67 -2.22
C TYR A 394 3.03 -7.73 -3.42
N ARG A 395 2.11 -7.86 -4.36
CA ARG A 395 2.09 -7.09 -5.61
C ARG A 395 0.70 -7.08 -6.25
N SER A 396 0.52 -6.26 -7.28
CA SER A 396 -0.56 -6.38 -8.26
C SER A 396 0.02 -6.96 -9.55
N LEU A 397 -0.36 -8.17 -9.91
CA LEU A 397 0.03 -8.79 -11.17
C LEU A 397 -1.00 -8.47 -12.24
N GLN A 398 -0.61 -7.60 -13.16
CA GLN A 398 -1.44 -7.10 -14.24
C GLN A 398 -0.94 -7.64 -15.57
N VAL A 399 -1.84 -7.78 -16.54
CA VAL A 399 -1.54 -8.24 -17.89
C VAL A 399 -2.19 -7.35 -18.95
N ASP A 400 -1.57 -7.33 -20.14
CA ASP A 400 -2.10 -6.66 -21.31
C ASP A 400 -3.17 -7.49 -22.04
N ALA A 401 -3.58 -7.06 -23.24
CA ALA A 401 -4.57 -7.75 -24.06
C ALA A 401 -4.12 -9.14 -24.55
N HIS A 402 -2.83 -9.39 -24.59
CA HIS A 402 -2.22 -10.65 -25.05
C HIS A 402 -1.84 -11.58 -23.88
N GLY A 403 -2.06 -11.13 -22.63
CA GLY A 403 -1.65 -11.87 -21.44
C GLY A 403 -0.19 -11.64 -21.05
N ASN A 404 0.52 -10.67 -21.62
CA ASN A 404 1.88 -10.35 -21.19
C ASN A 404 1.87 -9.56 -19.88
N PRO A 405 2.76 -9.84 -18.92
CA PRO A 405 2.84 -9.09 -17.67
C PRO A 405 3.18 -7.61 -17.86
N ILE A 406 2.52 -6.75 -17.08
CA ILE A 406 2.88 -5.33 -16.97
C ILE A 406 4.09 -5.21 -16.05
N ASN A 407 5.28 -5.31 -16.60
CA ASN A 407 6.54 -5.36 -15.87
C ASN A 407 7.59 -4.33 -16.36
N LYS A 408 7.16 -3.35 -17.18
CA LYS A 408 7.97 -2.26 -17.75
C LYS A 408 7.40 -0.88 -17.40
N ARG A 409 6.56 -0.80 -16.37
CA ARG A 409 5.73 0.39 -16.06
C ARG A 409 4.84 0.82 -17.23
N ASN A 410 4.50 -0.11 -18.10
CA ASN A 410 3.60 0.08 -19.24
C ASN A 410 2.12 -0.02 -18.82
N ALA A 411 1.74 0.67 -17.75
CA ALA A 411 0.41 0.63 -17.15
C ALA A 411 -0.72 0.98 -18.15
N TRP A 412 -0.44 1.78 -19.18
CA TRP A 412 -1.41 2.09 -20.25
C TRP A 412 -1.89 0.85 -21.02
N ALA A 413 -1.10 -0.22 -21.02
CA ALA A 413 -1.45 -1.46 -21.69
C ALA A 413 -2.27 -2.42 -20.83
N THR A 414 -2.48 -2.13 -19.55
CA THR A 414 -3.25 -2.97 -18.63
C THR A 414 -4.66 -3.23 -19.16
N ARG A 415 -5.06 -4.50 -19.19
CA ARG A 415 -6.40 -4.95 -19.58
C ARG A 415 -7.07 -5.81 -18.53
N ALA A 416 -6.28 -6.57 -17.79
CA ALA A 416 -6.79 -7.43 -16.74
C ALA A 416 -5.79 -7.58 -15.59
N VAL A 417 -6.30 -7.98 -14.44
CA VAL A 417 -5.54 -8.25 -13.24
C VAL A 417 -5.64 -9.73 -12.92
N VAL A 418 -4.49 -10.38 -12.78
CA VAL A 418 -4.41 -11.80 -12.43
C VAL A 418 -4.70 -12.00 -10.95
N TYR A 419 -4.00 -11.24 -10.11
CA TYR A 419 -4.27 -11.14 -8.67
C TYR A 419 -3.70 -9.84 -8.07
N VAL A 420 -4.21 -9.48 -6.92
CA VAL A 420 -3.65 -8.45 -6.04
C VAL A 420 -3.49 -9.04 -4.66
N ARG A 421 -2.33 -8.82 -4.07
CA ARG A 421 -2.09 -9.12 -2.67
C ARG A 421 -1.36 -7.97 -2.03
N LEU A 422 -2.06 -7.29 -1.15
CA LEU A 422 -1.57 -6.15 -0.36
C LEU A 422 -2.15 -6.29 1.04
N ILE A 423 -1.40 -5.86 2.05
CA ILE A 423 -1.85 -5.92 3.44
C ILE A 423 -2.49 -4.58 3.81
N PRO A 424 -3.75 -4.54 4.24
CA PRO A 424 -4.41 -3.32 4.66
C PRO A 424 -3.73 -2.66 5.88
N PRO A 425 -3.91 -1.35 6.10
CA PRO A 425 -3.41 -0.66 7.28
C PRO A 425 -3.94 -1.28 8.57
N GLY A 426 -3.05 -1.58 9.51
CA GLY A 426 -3.43 -2.18 10.80
C GLY A 426 -4.01 -3.60 10.67
N ALA A 427 -3.70 -4.31 9.60
CA ALA A 427 -4.10 -5.70 9.38
C ALA A 427 -2.88 -6.63 9.33
N ALA A 428 -3.13 -7.91 9.10
CA ALA A 428 -2.11 -8.93 8.93
C ALA A 428 -2.47 -9.85 7.76
N ASP A 429 -1.45 -10.52 7.24
CA ASP A 429 -1.58 -11.66 6.34
C ASP A 429 -0.98 -12.90 6.99
N THR A 430 -1.56 -14.07 6.76
CA THR A 430 -1.07 -15.37 7.24
C THR A 430 -0.66 -16.21 6.05
N VAL A 431 0.64 -16.41 5.90
CA VAL A 431 1.24 -17.13 4.77
C VAL A 431 1.50 -18.58 5.15
N HIS A 432 1.12 -19.51 4.29
CA HIS A 432 1.21 -20.94 4.54
C HIS A 432 2.34 -21.58 3.73
N PHE A 433 3.23 -22.26 4.42
CA PHE A 433 4.33 -23.00 3.82
C PHE A 433 4.19 -24.49 4.07
N ARG A 434 4.23 -25.29 3.00
CA ARG A 434 4.16 -26.75 3.04
C ARG A 434 5.57 -27.32 3.02
N MET A 435 6.05 -27.75 4.17
CA MET A 435 7.41 -28.24 4.35
C MET A 435 7.42 -29.74 4.56
N LYS A 436 8.11 -30.48 3.66
CA LYS A 436 8.44 -31.89 3.85
C LYS A 436 9.74 -32.01 4.62
N ILE A 437 9.75 -32.81 5.67
CA ILE A 437 10.94 -33.09 6.49
C ILE A 437 11.69 -34.29 5.89
N PRO A 438 12.86 -34.14 5.30
CA PRO A 438 13.60 -35.24 4.71
C PRO A 438 14.02 -36.27 5.77
N GLU A 439 14.18 -37.54 5.35
CA GLU A 439 14.58 -38.64 6.23
C GLU A 439 15.98 -38.42 6.87
N LYS A 440 16.87 -37.72 6.15
CA LYS A 440 18.27 -37.46 6.57
C LYS A 440 18.46 -36.12 7.28
N THR A 441 17.38 -35.43 7.62
CA THR A 441 17.46 -34.18 8.39
C THR A 441 18.15 -34.40 9.73
N GLY A 442 18.94 -33.42 10.18
CA GLY A 442 19.58 -33.43 11.50
C GLY A 442 18.60 -33.52 12.66
N SER A 443 19.02 -33.18 13.85
CA SER A 443 18.20 -33.24 15.08
C SER A 443 17.42 -31.95 15.34
N ARG A 444 17.76 -30.87 14.63
CA ARG A 444 17.14 -29.54 14.79
C ARG A 444 17.08 -28.82 13.46
N ILE A 445 16.03 -28.05 13.23
CA ILE A 445 15.84 -27.17 12.09
C ILE A 445 15.72 -25.74 12.59
N THR A 446 16.48 -24.82 12.04
CA THR A 446 16.26 -23.39 12.22
C THR A 446 15.48 -22.85 11.02
N LEU A 447 14.29 -22.31 11.29
CA LEU A 447 13.46 -21.60 10.32
C LEU A 447 13.74 -20.10 10.43
N THR A 448 14.07 -19.48 9.32
CA THR A 448 14.24 -18.01 9.20
C THR A 448 13.25 -17.48 8.19
N ALA A 449 12.37 -16.59 8.62
CA ALA A 449 11.46 -15.86 7.73
C ALA A 449 11.92 -14.41 7.58
N ARG A 450 11.88 -13.89 6.36
CA ARG A 450 12.24 -12.49 6.05
C ARG A 450 11.24 -11.89 5.08
N LEU A 451 10.70 -10.71 5.40
CA LEU A 451 9.97 -9.89 4.45
C LEU A 451 10.98 -9.06 3.67
N CYS A 452 11.14 -9.38 2.41
CA CYS A 452 12.15 -8.80 1.53
C CYS A 452 11.55 -7.77 0.57
N TYR A 453 12.33 -6.73 0.25
CA TYR A 453 11.94 -5.65 -0.66
C TYR A 453 13.10 -5.27 -1.58
N ARG A 454 12.81 -5.13 -2.88
CA ARG A 454 13.72 -4.60 -3.91
C ARG A 454 12.98 -3.62 -4.81
N LYS A 455 13.44 -2.39 -4.85
CA LYS A 455 12.96 -1.37 -5.77
C LYS A 455 13.99 -1.15 -6.87
N PHE A 456 13.76 -1.34 -8.11
CA PHE A 456 12.62 -1.89 -8.84
C PHE A 456 12.75 -3.41 -8.97
N ALA A 457 11.69 -4.10 -9.46
CA ALA A 457 11.77 -5.51 -9.82
C ALA A 457 12.92 -5.79 -10.81
N TRP A 458 13.49 -6.99 -10.73
CA TRP A 458 14.63 -7.37 -11.57
C TRP A 458 14.38 -7.11 -13.05
N PHE A 459 13.26 -7.60 -13.59
CA PHE A 459 12.94 -7.45 -15.01
C PHE A 459 12.80 -5.97 -15.41
N ASN A 460 12.15 -5.16 -14.58
CA ASN A 460 11.99 -3.73 -14.84
C ASN A 460 13.33 -3.01 -14.89
N THR A 461 14.29 -3.38 -14.04
CA THR A 461 15.64 -2.84 -14.04
C THR A 461 16.42 -3.25 -15.29
N GLN A 462 16.36 -4.52 -15.69
CA GLN A 462 16.97 -4.99 -16.95
C GLN A 462 16.41 -4.22 -18.15
N PHE A 463 15.09 -4.07 -18.22
CA PHE A 463 14.43 -3.30 -19.26
C PHE A 463 14.86 -1.83 -19.26
N ALA A 464 14.92 -1.19 -18.10
CA ALA A 464 15.23 0.24 -18.00
C ALA A 464 16.65 0.58 -18.46
N PHE A 465 17.61 -0.33 -18.23
CA PHE A 465 19.03 -0.08 -18.54
C PHE A 465 19.52 -0.75 -19.82
N ALA A 466 18.98 -1.89 -20.21
CA ALA A 466 19.49 -2.67 -21.33
C ALA A 466 18.43 -3.25 -22.27
N GLY A 467 17.15 -3.05 -22.00
CA GLY A 467 16.08 -3.58 -22.84
C GLY A 467 15.90 -2.78 -24.12
N GLU A 468 15.89 -3.44 -25.25
CA GLU A 468 15.59 -2.89 -26.56
C GLU A 468 14.37 -3.57 -27.16
N ARG A 469 13.54 -2.78 -27.86
CA ARG A 469 12.39 -3.32 -28.57
C ARG A 469 12.85 -3.79 -29.95
N ASP A 470 12.43 -4.99 -30.33
CA ASP A 470 12.49 -5.43 -31.71
C ASP A 470 11.52 -4.61 -32.57
N ASN A 471 12.07 -3.83 -33.52
CA ASN A 471 11.30 -2.99 -34.42
C ASN A 471 10.78 -3.75 -35.66
N SER A 472 10.90 -5.07 -35.72
CA SER A 472 10.31 -5.84 -36.81
C SER A 472 8.79 -5.63 -36.86
N PRO A 473 8.16 -5.57 -38.04
CA PRO A 473 6.73 -5.41 -38.17
C PRO A 473 6.02 -6.51 -37.39
N SER A 474 5.02 -6.12 -36.60
CA SER A 474 4.18 -7.10 -35.89
C SER A 474 3.57 -8.08 -36.91
N ARG A 475 3.39 -9.34 -36.51
CA ARG A 475 2.77 -10.38 -37.37
C ARG A 475 1.35 -10.03 -37.83
N HIS A 476 0.74 -9.05 -37.26
CA HIS A 476 -0.58 -8.53 -37.58
C HIS A 476 -0.47 -7.36 -38.53
N GLY A 477 0.01 -7.53 -39.73
CA GLY A 477 0.11 -6.56 -40.83
C GLY A 477 -0.51 -5.19 -40.57
N ALA A 478 -0.16 -4.18 -41.30
CA ALA A 478 -0.63 -2.81 -41.13
C ALA A 478 -2.16 -2.71 -41.08
N VAL A 479 -2.74 -3.00 -39.90
CA VAL A 479 -4.10 -2.59 -39.59
C VAL A 479 -3.98 -1.13 -39.22
N PRO A 480 -4.73 -0.22 -39.88
CA PRO A 480 -4.83 1.16 -39.43
C PRO A 480 -5.26 1.11 -37.97
N ALA A 481 -4.39 1.52 -37.08
CA ALA A 481 -4.60 1.45 -35.66
C ALA A 481 -5.77 2.34 -35.26
N PRO A 482 -6.90 1.84 -34.86
CA PRO A 482 -7.82 2.71 -34.15
C PRO A 482 -7.75 2.58 -32.67
N VAL A 483 -7.11 1.57 -32.04
CA VAL A 483 -7.55 1.40 -30.69
C VAL A 483 -6.46 1.09 -29.67
N THR A 484 -5.64 0.22 -29.75
CA THR A 484 -4.49 -0.04 -28.89
C THR A 484 -3.45 -0.72 -29.69
N PRO A 485 -2.26 -0.14 -29.80
CA PRO A 485 -1.22 -0.85 -30.51
C PRO A 485 -1.02 -2.19 -29.82
N ASP A 486 -1.25 -3.26 -30.55
CA ASP A 486 -0.77 -4.57 -30.16
C ASP A 486 0.73 -4.49 -30.01
N TYR A 487 1.26 -4.82 -28.85
CA TYR A 487 2.67 -5.04 -28.71
C TYR A 487 2.92 -6.47 -28.21
N ASP A 488 3.97 -7.05 -28.68
CA ASP A 488 4.38 -8.39 -28.32
C ASP A 488 5.59 -8.30 -27.38
N ASP A 489 5.35 -8.62 -26.10
CA ASP A 489 6.37 -8.54 -25.07
C ASP A 489 7.50 -9.55 -25.26
N THR A 490 7.25 -10.64 -25.97
CA THR A 490 8.26 -11.65 -26.32
C THR A 490 9.34 -11.10 -27.27
N LYS A 491 9.08 -9.97 -27.92
CA LYS A 491 10.04 -9.28 -28.80
C LYS A 491 10.97 -8.31 -28.07
N MET A 492 10.89 -8.22 -26.75
CA MET A 492 11.86 -7.47 -25.95
C MET A 492 13.14 -8.28 -25.76
N ALA A 493 14.27 -7.71 -26.12
CA ALA A 493 15.59 -8.29 -25.87
C ALA A 493 16.39 -7.43 -24.91
N PHE A 494 17.16 -8.05 -24.05
CA PHE A 494 18.13 -7.34 -23.21
C PHE A 494 19.50 -7.40 -23.89
N THR A 495 19.91 -6.26 -24.45
CA THR A 495 21.14 -6.16 -25.25
C THR A 495 22.37 -5.84 -24.43
N ALA A 496 22.20 -5.52 -23.14
CA ALA A 496 23.21 -4.93 -22.26
C ALA A 496 23.78 -3.59 -22.78
N SER A 497 23.12 -2.95 -23.75
CA SER A 497 23.50 -1.62 -24.24
C SER A 497 23.00 -0.55 -23.27
N LEU A 498 23.89 0.30 -22.77
CA LEU A 498 23.60 1.35 -21.80
C LEU A 498 23.44 2.74 -22.47
N HIS A 499 23.08 2.80 -23.73
CA HIS A 499 22.88 4.06 -24.43
C HIS A 499 21.73 4.88 -23.84
N GLY A 500 22.00 6.16 -23.60
CA GLY A 500 20.99 7.11 -23.17
C GLY A 500 20.49 6.93 -21.75
N ILE A 501 21.26 6.36 -20.84
CA ILE A 501 20.94 6.32 -19.42
C ILE A 501 21.03 7.73 -18.80
N SER A 502 20.26 7.95 -17.74
CA SER A 502 20.17 9.23 -17.02
C SER A 502 20.75 9.19 -15.61
N ALA A 503 21.29 8.06 -15.16
CA ALA A 503 21.94 7.89 -13.87
C ALA A 503 23.47 7.97 -13.99
N LYS A 504 24.16 8.12 -12.86
CA LYS A 504 25.62 8.09 -12.79
C LYS A 504 26.22 6.71 -13.04
N VAL A 505 25.43 5.66 -12.77
CA VAL A 505 25.85 4.27 -12.90
C VAL A 505 25.91 3.86 -14.38
N GLU A 506 27.09 3.49 -14.85
CA GLU A 506 27.36 3.09 -16.25
C GLU A 506 27.19 1.58 -16.50
N LYS A 507 26.47 0.89 -15.65
CA LYS A 507 26.13 -0.52 -15.76
C LYS A 507 24.72 -0.76 -15.24
N ILE A 508 24.15 -1.92 -15.54
CA ILE A 508 22.89 -2.34 -14.92
C ILE A 508 23.11 -2.42 -13.39
N PRO A 509 22.40 -1.62 -12.59
CA PRO A 509 22.64 -1.58 -11.14
C PRO A 509 22.20 -2.87 -10.46
N ASP A 510 23.03 -3.37 -9.56
CA ASP A 510 22.63 -4.38 -8.57
C ASP A 510 21.85 -3.68 -7.46
N LEU A 511 20.53 -3.72 -7.53
CA LEU A 511 19.68 -3.05 -6.55
C LEU A 511 19.68 -3.81 -5.21
N PRO A 512 19.74 -3.09 -4.08
CA PRO A 512 19.75 -3.73 -2.77
C PRO A 512 18.42 -4.43 -2.48
N ILE A 513 18.52 -5.60 -1.86
CA ILE A 513 17.39 -6.31 -1.27
C ILE A 513 17.40 -6.02 0.23
N ILE A 514 16.34 -5.38 0.71
CA ILE A 514 16.22 -4.98 2.11
C ILE A 514 15.33 -6.01 2.83
N ALA A 515 15.85 -6.62 3.88
CA ALA A 515 15.02 -7.38 4.82
C ALA A 515 14.31 -6.39 5.75
N VAL A 516 13.06 -6.09 5.43
CA VAL A 516 12.24 -5.07 6.14
C VAL A 516 11.89 -5.52 7.56
N ALA A 517 11.60 -6.81 7.71
CA ALA A 517 11.33 -7.47 8.98
C ALA A 517 11.71 -8.95 8.88
N GLY A 518 11.99 -9.58 10.00
CA GLY A 518 12.30 -11.01 10.03
C GLY A 518 12.04 -11.65 11.39
N ASN A 519 12.00 -12.97 11.40
CA ASN A 519 11.81 -13.79 12.59
C ASN A 519 12.52 -15.13 12.44
N GLU A 520 12.90 -15.74 13.54
CA GLU A 520 13.59 -17.02 13.58
C GLU A 520 13.02 -17.92 14.66
N VAL A 521 12.82 -19.20 14.34
CA VAL A 521 12.33 -20.23 15.26
C VAL A 521 13.06 -21.55 15.01
N ALA A 522 13.38 -22.28 16.07
CA ALA A 522 13.94 -23.61 15.97
C ALA A 522 12.88 -24.70 16.22
N LEU A 523 12.96 -25.78 15.45
CA LEU A 523 12.12 -26.96 15.57
C LEU A 523 13.02 -28.16 15.95
N ASP A 524 12.61 -28.95 16.93
CA ASP A 524 13.24 -30.24 17.21
C ASP A 524 12.81 -31.28 16.18
N VAL A 525 13.73 -32.15 15.75
CA VAL A 525 13.45 -33.18 14.73
C VAL A 525 13.46 -34.57 15.37
N LEU A 526 12.31 -35.19 15.44
CA LEU A 526 12.14 -36.53 15.97
C LEU A 526 12.47 -37.62 14.92
N PRO A 527 12.90 -38.80 15.34
CA PRO A 527 13.06 -39.96 14.45
C PRO A 527 11.75 -40.32 13.73
N ALA A 528 11.84 -40.92 12.54
CA ALA A 528 10.67 -41.29 11.73
C ALA A 528 9.71 -42.27 12.44
N ASN A 529 10.22 -43.11 13.33
CA ASN A 529 9.42 -44.07 14.14
C ASN A 529 8.90 -43.50 15.46
N ALA A 530 9.18 -42.25 15.79
CA ALA A 530 8.65 -41.62 17.00
C ALA A 530 7.13 -41.35 16.85
N PRO A 531 6.37 -41.28 17.96
CA PRO A 531 5.00 -40.84 17.92
C PRO A 531 4.87 -39.46 17.26
N ALA A 532 3.78 -39.22 16.54
CA ALA A 532 3.52 -37.91 15.95
C ALA A 532 3.39 -36.84 17.04
N PRO A 533 4.08 -35.68 16.88
CA PRO A 533 3.95 -34.59 17.84
C PRO A 533 2.49 -34.17 18.01
N GLN A 534 2.07 -34.00 19.26
CA GLN A 534 0.72 -33.49 19.55
C GLN A 534 0.74 -31.94 19.49
N PRO A 535 -0.34 -31.30 19.02
CA PRO A 535 -0.47 -29.85 19.05
C PRO A 535 -0.30 -29.30 20.46
N GLN A 536 0.48 -28.25 20.61
CA GLN A 536 0.77 -27.57 21.86
C GLN A 536 0.39 -26.11 21.74
N THR A 537 -0.42 -25.62 22.67
CA THR A 537 -0.78 -24.20 22.70
C THR A 537 -0.43 -23.64 24.07
N GLN A 538 0.39 -22.60 24.09
CA GLN A 538 0.64 -21.83 25.29
C GLN A 538 -0.08 -20.48 25.20
N LEU A 539 -0.89 -20.17 26.20
CA LEU A 539 -1.66 -18.93 26.28
C LEU A 539 -1.03 -17.99 27.29
N ALA A 540 -0.65 -16.80 26.84
CA ALA A 540 -0.17 -15.74 27.68
C ALA A 540 -0.87 -14.43 27.30
N LYS A 541 -1.21 -13.60 28.31
CA LYS A 541 -1.97 -12.36 28.08
C LYS A 541 -1.23 -11.40 27.14
N GLU A 542 0.08 -11.33 27.23
CA GLU A 542 0.92 -10.49 26.35
C GLU A 542 0.90 -10.92 24.88
N ASP A 543 0.52 -12.17 24.57
CA ASP A 543 0.45 -12.70 23.20
C ASP A 543 -0.92 -12.49 22.53
N TRP A 544 -1.87 -11.79 23.18
CA TRP A 544 -3.20 -11.59 22.61
C TRP A 544 -3.17 -10.99 21.21
N GLN A 545 -2.28 -10.01 20.97
CA GLN A 545 -2.14 -9.39 19.66
C GLN A 545 -1.65 -10.37 18.59
N ARG A 546 -0.76 -11.29 18.94
CA ARG A 546 -0.23 -12.30 18.01
C ARG A 546 -1.33 -13.26 17.57
N TRP A 547 -2.16 -13.73 18.51
CA TRP A 547 -3.35 -14.53 18.18
C TRP A 547 -4.35 -13.74 17.34
N ASN A 548 -4.54 -12.47 17.67
CA ASN A 548 -5.42 -11.59 16.91
C ASN A 548 -4.89 -11.37 15.48
N ASP A 549 -3.60 -11.12 15.30
CA ASP A 549 -2.96 -10.95 14.00
C ASP A 549 -3.05 -12.23 13.14
N TYR A 550 -2.80 -13.38 13.74
CA TYR A 550 -3.00 -14.67 13.09
C TYR A 550 -4.45 -14.85 12.62
N GLY A 551 -5.41 -14.58 13.49
CA GLY A 551 -6.84 -14.63 13.17
C GLY A 551 -7.24 -13.63 12.08
N ILE A 552 -6.66 -12.41 12.06
CA ILE A 552 -6.93 -11.39 11.03
C ILE A 552 -6.48 -11.89 9.65
N GLY A 553 -5.26 -12.45 9.54
CA GLY A 553 -4.78 -12.99 8.28
C GLY A 553 -5.69 -14.11 7.75
N LEU A 554 -6.09 -15.04 8.62
CA LEU A 554 -7.02 -16.12 8.27
C LEU A 554 -8.40 -15.61 7.87
N LEU A 555 -8.94 -14.60 8.59
CA LEU A 555 -10.22 -13.98 8.28
C LEU A 555 -10.21 -13.34 6.88
N LEU A 556 -9.15 -12.59 6.56
CA LEU A 556 -9.03 -11.90 5.28
C LEU A 556 -8.83 -12.87 4.09
N GLN A 557 -8.32 -14.06 4.36
CA GLN A 557 -8.24 -15.15 3.37
C GLN A 557 -9.55 -15.93 3.21
N GLY A 558 -10.49 -15.76 4.14
CA GLY A 558 -11.75 -16.52 4.19
C GLY A 558 -11.64 -17.90 4.87
N ASP A 559 -10.55 -18.21 5.59
CA ASP A 559 -10.47 -19.39 6.47
C ASP A 559 -11.18 -19.09 7.80
N LEU A 560 -12.52 -18.99 7.73
CA LEU A 560 -13.34 -18.45 8.80
C LEU A 560 -13.28 -19.29 10.08
N LYS A 561 -13.23 -20.63 9.97
CA LYS A 561 -13.17 -21.50 11.15
C LYS A 561 -11.83 -21.42 11.88
N ALA A 562 -10.73 -21.34 11.12
CA ALA A 562 -9.41 -21.15 11.72
C ALA A 562 -9.27 -19.73 12.31
N ALA A 563 -9.82 -18.71 11.65
CA ALA A 563 -9.87 -17.34 12.15
C ALA A 563 -10.64 -17.26 13.49
N GLN A 564 -11.82 -17.89 13.52
CA GLN A 564 -12.63 -17.96 14.74
C GLN A 564 -11.86 -18.62 15.89
N ALA A 565 -11.23 -19.79 15.64
CA ALA A 565 -10.45 -20.49 16.66
C ALA A 565 -9.29 -19.62 17.19
N ALA A 566 -8.65 -18.83 16.33
CA ALA A 566 -7.60 -17.89 16.74
C ALA A 566 -8.15 -16.73 17.60
N PHE A 567 -9.29 -16.15 17.24
CA PHE A 567 -9.94 -15.09 18.02
C PHE A 567 -10.50 -15.59 19.35
N GLU A 568 -10.91 -16.85 19.42
CA GLU A 568 -11.29 -17.50 20.69
C GLU A 568 -10.10 -17.53 21.67
N LYS A 569 -8.86 -17.76 21.17
CA LYS A 569 -7.67 -17.66 22.00
C LYS A 569 -7.46 -16.24 22.55
N VAL A 570 -7.80 -15.20 21.80
CA VAL A 570 -7.78 -13.82 22.31
C VAL A 570 -8.76 -13.66 23.48
N THR A 571 -9.97 -14.19 23.37
CA THR A 571 -10.97 -14.10 24.45
C THR A 571 -10.67 -14.99 25.67
N GLU A 572 -9.90 -16.08 25.46
CA GLU A 572 -9.41 -16.93 26.56
C GLU A 572 -8.34 -16.21 27.40
N VAL A 573 -7.39 -15.50 26.74
CA VAL A 573 -6.29 -14.82 27.45
C VAL A 573 -6.68 -13.45 27.99
N ASP A 574 -7.61 -12.76 27.36
CA ASP A 574 -8.11 -11.44 27.81
C ASP A 574 -9.62 -11.28 27.54
N PRO A 575 -10.49 -11.89 28.37
CA PRO A 575 -11.94 -11.85 28.16
C PRO A 575 -12.54 -10.45 28.32
N GLN A 576 -11.82 -9.50 28.91
CA GLN A 576 -12.22 -8.10 29.03
C GLN A 576 -11.84 -7.25 27.81
N ASN A 577 -11.06 -7.79 26.89
CA ASN A 577 -10.72 -7.11 25.64
C ASN A 577 -11.89 -7.29 24.63
N PRO A 578 -12.55 -6.20 24.20
CA PRO A 578 -13.65 -6.31 23.25
C PRO A 578 -13.22 -6.79 21.86
N ASP A 579 -11.94 -6.67 21.48
CA ASP A 579 -11.44 -6.96 20.14
C ASP A 579 -11.62 -8.43 19.73
N GLY A 580 -11.34 -9.37 20.66
CA GLY A 580 -11.57 -10.79 20.41
C GLY A 580 -13.05 -11.08 20.11
N TRP A 581 -13.96 -10.51 20.91
CA TRP A 581 -15.40 -10.69 20.73
C TRP A 581 -15.91 -10.06 19.43
N VAL A 582 -15.45 -8.85 19.10
CA VAL A 582 -15.79 -8.18 17.84
C VAL A 582 -15.33 -9.01 16.64
N ASN A 583 -14.12 -9.56 16.66
CA ASN A 583 -13.57 -10.30 15.55
C ASN A 583 -14.21 -11.67 15.36
N ILE A 584 -14.62 -12.34 16.46
CA ILE A 584 -15.50 -13.52 16.36
C ILE A 584 -16.83 -13.12 15.71
N GLY A 585 -17.41 -11.97 16.11
CA GLY A 585 -18.64 -11.43 15.50
C GLY A 585 -18.50 -11.14 14.00
N ARG A 586 -17.38 -10.58 13.56
CA ARG A 586 -17.07 -10.40 12.12
C ARG A 586 -17.04 -11.72 11.38
N THR A 587 -16.37 -12.71 11.95
CA THR A 587 -16.26 -14.06 11.38
C THR A 587 -17.64 -14.69 11.24
N ALA A 588 -18.45 -14.65 12.30
CA ALA A 588 -19.81 -15.19 12.31
C ALA A 588 -20.74 -14.49 11.30
N LEU A 589 -20.61 -13.16 11.14
CA LEU A 589 -21.34 -12.41 10.11
C LEU A 589 -20.97 -12.86 8.69
N GLN A 590 -19.68 -13.11 8.42
CA GLN A 590 -19.24 -13.61 7.12
C GLN A 590 -19.71 -15.05 6.86
N GLU A 591 -19.81 -15.87 7.89
CA GLU A 591 -20.38 -17.23 7.80
C GLU A 591 -21.91 -17.23 7.65
N GLY A 592 -22.59 -16.14 7.98
CA GLY A 592 -24.04 -16.06 8.06
C GLY A 592 -24.60 -16.63 9.37
N ASP A 593 -23.77 -16.88 10.37
CA ASP A 593 -24.20 -17.31 11.71
C ASP A 593 -24.67 -16.10 12.53
N VAL A 594 -25.89 -15.67 12.24
CA VAL A 594 -26.54 -14.49 12.84
C VAL A 594 -26.70 -14.64 14.36
N ALA A 595 -27.00 -15.87 14.83
CA ALA A 595 -27.24 -16.12 16.27
C ALA A 595 -25.93 -15.93 17.06
N ARG A 596 -24.85 -16.52 16.58
CA ARG A 596 -23.53 -16.39 17.19
C ARG A 596 -23.04 -14.94 17.12
N ALA A 597 -23.18 -14.30 15.93
CA ALA A 597 -22.78 -12.90 15.75
C ALA A 597 -23.47 -12.00 16.79
N ARG A 598 -24.78 -12.18 17.01
CA ARG A 598 -25.54 -11.44 18.03
C ARG A 598 -24.94 -11.62 19.42
N THR A 599 -24.79 -12.86 19.84
CA THR A 599 -24.30 -13.19 21.22
C THR A 599 -22.95 -12.55 21.50
N VAL A 600 -21.99 -12.65 20.58
CA VAL A 600 -20.62 -12.17 20.83
C VAL A 600 -20.52 -10.65 20.67
N LEU A 601 -21.28 -10.04 19.74
CA LEU A 601 -21.28 -8.58 19.57
C LEU A 601 -22.00 -7.87 20.73
N GLU A 602 -23.08 -8.46 21.28
CA GLU A 602 -23.72 -7.94 22.50
C GLU A 602 -22.76 -7.99 23.71
N LYS A 603 -21.94 -9.03 23.81
CA LYS A 603 -20.89 -9.09 24.82
C LYS A 603 -19.83 -8.02 24.61
N ALA A 604 -19.39 -7.77 23.36
CA ALA A 604 -18.47 -6.69 23.05
C ALA A 604 -19.05 -5.31 23.36
N LEU A 605 -20.35 -5.09 23.08
CA LEU A 605 -21.06 -3.84 23.44
C LEU A 605 -21.14 -3.65 24.95
N ALA A 606 -21.40 -4.72 25.71
CA ALA A 606 -21.41 -4.65 27.16
C ALA A 606 -20.05 -4.25 27.75
N LEU A 607 -18.94 -4.71 27.15
CA LEU A 607 -17.59 -4.34 27.55
C LEU A 607 -17.24 -2.89 27.18
N ASN A 608 -17.62 -2.44 25.99
CA ASN A 608 -17.39 -1.07 25.52
C ASN A 608 -18.51 -0.60 24.58
N PRO A 609 -19.58 0.02 25.09
CA PRO A 609 -20.73 0.44 24.28
C PRO A 609 -20.41 1.57 23.30
N LYS A 610 -19.29 2.28 23.48
CA LYS A 610 -18.87 3.37 22.59
C LYS A 610 -17.86 2.95 21.54
N LEU A 611 -17.38 1.71 21.55
CA LEU A 611 -16.39 1.26 20.57
C LEU A 611 -17.01 1.27 19.15
N ALA A 612 -16.47 2.13 18.30
CA ALA A 612 -17.02 2.38 16.98
C ALA A 612 -17.11 1.11 16.12
N ARG A 613 -16.05 0.29 16.08
CA ARG A 613 -16.07 -0.97 15.31
C ARG A 613 -17.13 -1.96 15.82
N THR A 614 -17.38 -2.05 17.14
CA THR A 614 -18.45 -2.91 17.67
C THR A 614 -19.81 -2.42 17.18
N ASN A 615 -20.06 -1.11 17.29
CA ASN A 615 -21.30 -0.50 16.80
C ASN A 615 -21.48 -0.70 15.30
N PHE A 616 -20.39 -0.60 14.50
CA PHE A 616 -20.45 -0.85 13.06
C PHE A 616 -20.89 -2.29 12.75
N PHE A 617 -20.27 -3.30 13.36
CA PHE A 617 -20.61 -4.70 13.09
C PHE A 617 -21.97 -5.09 13.68
N TYR A 618 -22.37 -4.53 14.81
CA TYR A 618 -23.72 -4.72 15.35
C TYR A 618 -24.77 -4.06 14.44
N GLY A 619 -24.53 -2.83 13.95
CA GLY A 619 -25.37 -2.19 12.94
C GLY A 619 -25.50 -3.02 11.65
N SER A 620 -24.38 -3.63 11.22
CA SER A 620 -24.36 -4.53 10.06
C SER A 620 -25.19 -5.80 10.32
N LEU A 621 -25.13 -6.37 11.52
CA LEU A 621 -25.98 -7.46 11.95
C LEU A 621 -27.45 -7.08 11.92
N MET A 622 -27.83 -5.91 12.48
CA MET A 622 -29.20 -5.41 12.47
C MET A 622 -29.70 -5.18 11.03
N LYS A 623 -28.85 -4.62 10.17
CA LYS A 623 -29.15 -4.49 8.71
C LYS A 623 -29.43 -5.85 8.08
N ALA A 624 -28.61 -6.86 8.35
CA ALA A 624 -28.77 -8.21 7.80
C ALA A 624 -30.03 -8.93 8.29
N THR A 625 -30.50 -8.61 9.50
CA THR A 625 -31.73 -9.18 10.08
C THR A 625 -33.00 -8.36 9.79
N GLY A 626 -32.87 -7.24 9.05
CA GLY A 626 -33.98 -6.39 8.67
C GLY A 626 -34.45 -5.38 9.73
N ASP A 627 -33.72 -5.25 10.85
CA ASP A 627 -33.97 -4.24 11.88
C ASP A 627 -33.25 -2.94 11.50
N TYR A 628 -33.86 -2.22 10.54
CA TYR A 628 -33.22 -1.04 9.94
C TYR A 628 -33.14 0.14 10.91
N ASP A 629 -34.09 0.32 11.82
CA ASP A 629 -34.06 1.40 12.81
C ASP A 629 -32.86 1.23 13.77
N GLN A 630 -32.63 0.01 14.28
CA GLN A 630 -31.45 -0.25 15.10
C GLN A 630 -30.16 -0.14 14.28
N ALA A 631 -30.13 -0.64 13.04
CA ALA A 631 -28.98 -0.48 12.16
C ALA A 631 -28.59 1.00 11.98
N ALA A 632 -29.57 1.86 11.67
CA ALA A 632 -29.35 3.29 11.52
C ALA A 632 -28.82 3.92 12.82
N THR A 633 -29.39 3.54 13.97
CA THR A 633 -28.96 4.05 15.29
C THR A 633 -27.48 3.72 15.55
N HIS A 634 -27.06 2.49 15.33
CA HIS A 634 -25.68 2.07 15.56
C HIS A 634 -24.71 2.72 14.55
N PHE A 635 -25.08 2.88 13.28
CA PHE A 635 -24.26 3.62 12.31
C PHE A 635 -24.15 5.10 12.67
N GLN A 636 -25.18 5.73 13.23
CA GLN A 636 -25.12 7.12 13.70
C GLN A 636 -24.19 7.27 14.92
N ILE A 637 -24.15 6.29 15.83
CA ILE A 637 -23.15 6.27 16.94
C ILE A 637 -21.72 6.26 16.38
N VAL A 638 -21.49 5.50 15.32
CA VAL A 638 -20.17 5.47 14.66
C VAL A 638 -19.87 6.82 14.00
N LEU A 639 -20.83 7.37 13.23
CA LEU A 639 -20.66 8.64 12.52
C LEU A 639 -20.48 9.85 13.46
N ALA A 640 -20.99 9.78 14.69
CA ALA A 640 -20.69 10.80 15.70
C ALA A 640 -19.20 10.87 16.07
N GLN A 641 -18.44 9.77 15.89
CA GLN A 641 -17.01 9.70 16.16
C GLN A 641 -16.18 9.81 14.86
N TYR A 642 -16.69 9.25 13.75
CA TYR A 642 -16.03 9.14 12.45
C TYR A 642 -16.95 9.70 11.34
N PRO A 643 -17.17 11.02 11.30
CA PRO A 643 -18.18 11.62 10.43
C PRO A 643 -17.89 11.50 8.92
N ARG A 644 -16.65 11.18 8.57
CA ARG A 644 -16.21 11.01 7.18
C ARG A 644 -15.95 9.54 6.80
N ASP A 645 -16.33 8.58 7.65
CA ASP A 645 -16.22 7.15 7.28
C ASP A 645 -17.19 6.81 6.16
N ARG A 646 -16.67 6.73 4.93
CA ARG A 646 -17.47 6.50 3.72
C ARG A 646 -18.20 5.15 3.72
N VAL A 647 -17.64 4.13 4.39
CA VAL A 647 -18.28 2.81 4.46
C VAL A 647 -19.48 2.84 5.40
N VAL A 648 -19.35 3.50 6.53
CA VAL A 648 -20.46 3.70 7.47
C VAL A 648 -21.56 4.56 6.82
N LEU A 649 -21.17 5.65 6.14
CA LEU A 649 -22.11 6.51 5.37
C LEU A 649 -22.83 5.71 4.29
N ASN A 650 -22.12 4.86 3.52
CA ASN A 650 -22.75 3.99 2.52
C ASN A 650 -23.75 3.03 3.14
N ASN A 651 -23.40 2.39 4.27
CA ASN A 651 -24.31 1.49 4.98
C ASN A 651 -25.56 2.22 5.51
N LEU A 652 -25.38 3.42 6.11
CA LEU A 652 -26.51 4.23 6.55
C LEU A 652 -27.39 4.66 5.36
N GLY A 653 -26.77 5.13 4.28
CA GLY A 653 -27.48 5.47 3.05
C GLY A 653 -28.27 4.29 2.49
N ARG A 654 -27.69 3.08 2.52
CA ARG A 654 -28.38 1.86 2.08
C ARG A 654 -29.56 1.49 3.00
N VAL A 655 -29.40 1.60 4.32
CA VAL A 655 -30.48 1.38 5.29
C VAL A 655 -31.63 2.36 5.03
N LEU A 656 -31.37 3.65 4.92
CA LEU A 656 -32.38 4.66 4.61
C LEU A 656 -33.09 4.39 3.27
N PHE A 657 -32.37 3.88 2.27
CA PHE A 657 -32.97 3.44 1.01
C PHE A 657 -33.96 2.27 1.22
N LEU A 658 -33.57 1.27 2.00
CA LEU A 658 -34.42 0.10 2.29
C LEU A 658 -35.70 0.50 3.05
N GLU A 659 -35.61 1.53 3.89
CA GLU A 659 -36.75 2.13 4.58
C GLU A 659 -37.56 3.10 3.67
N ARG A 660 -37.19 3.23 2.39
CA ARG A 660 -37.78 4.19 1.45
C ARG A 660 -37.65 5.67 1.84
N LYS A 661 -36.73 5.99 2.75
CA LYS A 661 -36.37 7.37 3.15
C LYS A 661 -35.40 7.98 2.13
N TYR A 662 -35.78 8.01 0.85
CA TYR A 662 -34.88 8.31 -0.28
C TYR A 662 -34.18 9.66 -0.17
N ALA A 663 -34.90 10.72 0.21
CA ALA A 663 -34.31 12.05 0.35
C ALA A 663 -33.22 12.10 1.47
N GLY A 664 -33.45 11.36 2.56
CA GLY A 664 -32.44 11.19 3.62
C GLY A 664 -31.21 10.41 3.14
N ALA A 665 -31.43 9.33 2.41
CA ALA A 665 -30.39 8.52 1.81
C ALA A 665 -29.49 9.35 0.86
N VAL A 666 -30.09 10.17 0.00
CA VAL A 666 -29.37 11.06 -0.92
C VAL A 666 -28.42 12.00 -0.15
N LYS A 667 -28.88 12.62 0.95
CA LYS A 667 -28.04 13.53 1.75
C LYS A 667 -26.82 12.82 2.34
N VAL A 668 -27.00 11.60 2.83
CA VAL A 668 -25.91 10.81 3.41
C VAL A 668 -24.95 10.33 2.32
N LEU A 669 -25.46 9.83 1.21
CA LEU A 669 -24.62 9.33 0.10
C LEU A 669 -23.84 10.45 -0.62
N GLN A 670 -24.37 11.67 -0.64
CA GLN A 670 -23.62 12.83 -1.12
C GLN A 670 -22.41 13.15 -0.23
N GLN A 671 -22.48 12.88 1.07
CA GLN A 671 -21.31 13.00 1.95
C GLN A 671 -20.22 11.99 1.60
N VAL A 672 -20.60 10.78 1.16
CA VAL A 672 -19.63 9.80 0.64
C VAL A 672 -18.89 10.38 -0.56
N LEU A 673 -19.62 10.95 -1.54
CA LEU A 673 -19.00 11.53 -2.73
C LEU A 673 -18.17 12.79 -2.46
N ALA A 674 -18.40 13.47 -1.33
CA ALA A 674 -17.53 14.55 -0.88
C ALA A 674 -16.17 14.03 -0.36
N VAL A 675 -16.11 12.79 0.11
CA VAL A 675 -14.87 12.12 0.55
C VAL A 675 -14.22 11.41 -0.63
N ASP A 676 -14.99 10.63 -1.39
CA ASP A 676 -14.54 9.87 -2.55
C ASP A 676 -15.51 10.04 -3.73
N PRO A 677 -15.19 10.91 -4.69
CA PRO A 677 -16.05 11.17 -5.85
C PRO A 677 -16.26 9.97 -6.78
N GLU A 678 -15.52 8.86 -6.60
CA GLU A 678 -15.58 7.65 -7.42
C GLU A 678 -16.28 6.48 -6.73
N ASP A 679 -16.73 6.66 -5.49
CA ASP A 679 -17.30 5.58 -4.70
C ASP A 679 -18.46 4.89 -5.43
N LEU A 680 -18.22 3.62 -5.77
CA LEU A 680 -19.15 2.80 -6.57
C LEU A 680 -20.47 2.56 -5.84
N GLN A 681 -20.40 2.30 -4.52
CA GLN A 681 -21.59 2.01 -3.72
C GLN A 681 -22.48 3.24 -3.61
N ALA A 682 -21.86 4.41 -3.41
CA ALA A 682 -22.58 5.67 -3.36
C ALA A 682 -23.29 5.97 -4.70
N HIS A 683 -22.59 5.85 -5.84
CA HIS A 683 -23.19 6.06 -7.14
C HIS A 683 -24.33 5.08 -7.44
N TYR A 684 -24.13 3.80 -7.13
CA TYR A 684 -25.19 2.80 -7.28
C TYR A 684 -26.42 3.10 -6.42
N ASN A 685 -26.20 3.38 -5.13
CA ASN A 685 -27.29 3.67 -4.20
C ASN A 685 -28.00 5.01 -4.54
N LEU A 686 -27.25 6.04 -4.96
CA LEU A 686 -27.83 7.30 -5.43
C LEU A 686 -28.70 7.11 -6.68
N MET A 687 -28.26 6.31 -7.64
CA MET A 687 -29.06 5.92 -8.80
C MET A 687 -30.42 5.36 -8.36
N LEU A 688 -30.41 4.42 -7.41
CA LEU A 688 -31.64 3.81 -6.89
C LEU A 688 -32.51 4.80 -6.11
N CYS A 689 -31.88 5.66 -5.28
CA CYS A 689 -32.63 6.69 -4.52
C CYS A 689 -33.31 7.71 -5.43
N TYR A 690 -32.62 8.20 -6.46
CA TYR A 690 -33.21 9.16 -7.42
C TYR A 690 -34.32 8.53 -8.26
N ASN A 691 -34.20 7.23 -8.60
CA ASN A 691 -35.34 6.48 -9.18
C ASN A 691 -36.55 6.47 -8.23
N GLY A 692 -36.30 6.20 -6.94
CA GLY A 692 -37.38 6.22 -5.93
C GLY A 692 -38.03 7.59 -5.74
N LEU A 693 -37.32 8.69 -6.03
CA LEU A 693 -37.80 10.08 -6.00
C LEU A 693 -38.44 10.52 -7.32
N GLY A 694 -38.33 9.72 -8.39
CA GLY A 694 -38.79 10.09 -9.74
C GLY A 694 -37.88 11.06 -10.49
N ASP A 695 -36.67 11.30 -10.01
CA ASP A 695 -35.66 12.12 -10.70
C ASP A 695 -34.82 11.27 -11.67
N GLU A 696 -35.37 11.06 -12.84
CA GLU A 696 -34.77 10.26 -13.91
C GLU A 696 -33.43 10.83 -14.41
N LYS A 697 -33.27 12.15 -14.39
CA LYS A 697 -32.04 12.82 -14.84
C LYS A 697 -30.87 12.47 -13.91
N MET A 698 -31.04 12.69 -12.62
CA MET A 698 -30.00 12.39 -11.62
C MET A 698 -29.74 10.89 -11.55
N SER A 699 -30.75 10.05 -11.66
CA SER A 699 -30.57 8.59 -11.71
C SER A 699 -29.68 8.17 -12.87
N LYS A 700 -29.93 8.66 -14.11
CA LYS A 700 -29.10 8.38 -15.28
C LYS A 700 -27.68 8.92 -15.13
N GLU A 701 -27.49 10.09 -14.51
CA GLU A 701 -26.16 10.64 -14.25
C GLU A 701 -25.34 9.71 -13.32
N HIS A 702 -25.93 9.27 -12.22
CA HIS A 702 -25.24 8.37 -11.29
C HIS A 702 -25.04 6.97 -11.89
N GLN A 703 -25.96 6.49 -12.71
CA GLN A 703 -25.77 5.25 -13.48
C GLN A 703 -24.55 5.34 -14.41
N ALA A 704 -24.40 6.44 -15.14
CA ALA A 704 -23.28 6.63 -16.03
C ALA A 704 -21.94 6.65 -15.26
N ARG A 705 -21.88 7.31 -14.09
CA ARG A 705 -20.71 7.32 -13.22
C ARG A 705 -20.41 5.94 -12.64
N TYR A 706 -21.42 5.22 -12.15
CA TYR A 706 -21.28 3.85 -11.69
C TYR A 706 -20.68 2.95 -12.77
N LEU A 707 -21.22 3.00 -14.01
CA LEU A 707 -20.70 2.21 -15.13
C LEU A 707 -19.27 2.60 -15.53
N ARG A 708 -18.93 3.89 -15.41
CA ARG A 708 -17.58 4.37 -15.71
C ARG A 708 -16.55 3.83 -14.74
N PHE A 709 -16.85 3.89 -13.44
CA PHE A 709 -15.90 3.50 -12.38
C PHE A 709 -15.93 1.99 -12.11
N LYS A 710 -16.98 1.27 -12.50
CA LYS A 710 -17.04 -0.18 -12.40
C LYS A 710 -16.12 -0.81 -13.43
N ALA A 711 -14.92 -1.20 -12.95
CA ALA A 711 -13.99 -1.94 -13.78
C ALA A 711 -14.27 -3.44 -13.70
N ASP A 712 -14.25 -4.12 -14.85
CA ASP A 712 -14.14 -5.58 -14.92
C ASP A 712 -12.68 -5.93 -15.16
N GLU A 713 -11.90 -5.90 -14.08
CA GLU A 713 -10.47 -6.11 -14.14
C GLU A 713 -10.08 -7.60 -14.21
N ALA A 714 -11.01 -8.49 -13.93
CA ALA A 714 -10.78 -9.93 -13.84
C ALA A 714 -11.14 -10.71 -15.12
N SER A 715 -10.98 -10.11 -16.30
CA SER A 715 -11.34 -10.75 -17.56
C SER A 715 -10.80 -12.19 -17.69
N GLN A 716 -11.70 -13.18 -17.62
CA GLN A 716 -11.35 -14.60 -17.73
C GLN A 716 -10.79 -14.94 -19.13
N ALA A 717 -11.22 -14.23 -20.16
CA ALA A 717 -10.74 -14.42 -21.52
C ALA A 717 -9.24 -14.12 -21.65
N ILE A 718 -8.74 -13.15 -20.88
CA ILE A 718 -7.33 -12.74 -20.87
C ILE A 718 -6.56 -13.50 -19.80
N THR A 719 -7.05 -13.54 -18.58
CA THR A 719 -6.33 -14.16 -17.45
C THR A 719 -6.35 -15.68 -17.46
N GLY A 720 -7.35 -16.31 -18.10
CA GLY A 720 -7.46 -17.77 -18.18
C GLY A 720 -6.26 -18.44 -18.87
N PRO A 721 -5.93 -18.05 -20.11
CA PRO A 721 -4.75 -18.58 -20.82
C PRO A 721 -3.45 -18.30 -20.05
N TYR A 722 -3.29 -17.09 -19.50
CA TYR A 722 -2.12 -16.74 -18.70
C TYR A 722 -1.92 -17.71 -17.52
N ARG A 723 -2.98 -17.97 -16.75
CA ARG A 723 -2.93 -18.84 -15.56
C ARG A 723 -2.64 -20.30 -15.89
N GLN A 724 -3.06 -20.78 -17.08
CA GLN A 724 -2.72 -22.12 -17.53
C GLN A 724 -1.23 -22.28 -17.82
N LEU A 725 -0.59 -21.22 -18.30
CA LEU A 725 0.84 -21.21 -18.62
C LEU A 725 1.71 -20.86 -17.38
N ASN A 726 1.12 -20.30 -16.35
CA ASN A 726 1.81 -19.85 -15.12
C ASN A 726 1.10 -20.41 -13.88
N PRO A 727 1.32 -21.70 -13.56
CA PRO A 727 0.63 -22.37 -12.46
C PRO A 727 0.98 -21.79 -11.10
N GLU A 728 2.18 -21.21 -10.92
CA GLU A 728 2.61 -20.54 -9.69
C GLU A 728 1.75 -19.29 -9.44
N ASP A 729 1.58 -18.44 -10.45
CA ASP A 729 0.72 -17.25 -10.35
C ASP A 729 -0.76 -17.63 -10.18
N ASN A 730 -1.18 -18.77 -10.73
CA ASN A 730 -2.53 -19.28 -10.48
C ASN A 730 -2.68 -19.80 -9.04
N ASN A 731 -1.64 -20.34 -8.43
CA ASN A 731 -1.60 -20.67 -6.99
C ASN A 731 -1.74 -19.39 -6.15
N GLU A 732 -0.91 -18.38 -6.43
CA GLU A 732 -0.93 -17.07 -5.78
C GLU A 732 -2.31 -16.38 -5.84
N ARG A 733 -3.07 -16.57 -6.89
CA ARG A 733 -4.42 -16.02 -7.02
C ARG A 733 -5.42 -16.62 -6.02
N GLN A 734 -5.18 -17.80 -5.49
CA GLN A 734 -6.09 -18.44 -4.54
C GLN A 734 -5.98 -17.76 -3.18
N SER A 735 -7.12 -17.52 -2.53
CA SER A 735 -7.16 -16.87 -1.21
C SER A 735 -6.39 -17.68 -0.17
N ILE A 736 -6.59 -19.01 -0.17
CA ILE A 736 -5.87 -19.95 0.70
C ILE A 736 -5.02 -20.83 -0.21
N HIS A 737 -3.71 -20.78 -0.04
CA HIS A 737 -2.75 -21.57 -0.81
C HIS A 737 -1.49 -21.80 0.01
N GLU A 738 -0.67 -22.75 -0.43
CA GLU A 738 0.57 -23.11 0.25
C GLU A 738 1.76 -22.90 -0.69
N HIS A 739 2.88 -22.44 -0.13
CA HIS A 739 4.16 -22.33 -0.82
C HIS A 739 5.00 -23.56 -0.52
N VAL A 740 5.71 -24.03 -1.53
CA VAL A 740 6.61 -25.18 -1.44
C VAL A 740 8.06 -24.72 -1.63
N SER A 741 9.01 -25.57 -1.24
CA SER A 741 10.42 -25.31 -1.48
C SER A 741 10.75 -25.32 -2.97
N VAL A 742 11.66 -24.45 -3.39
CA VAL A 742 12.37 -24.65 -4.66
C VAL A 742 13.07 -25.99 -4.66
N PRO A 743 13.36 -26.59 -5.85
CA PRO A 743 14.20 -27.76 -5.95
C PRO A 743 15.60 -27.48 -5.35
N LEU A 744 15.93 -28.16 -4.26
CA LEU A 744 17.23 -28.01 -3.60
C LEU A 744 18.23 -29.00 -4.22
N PRO A 745 19.46 -28.57 -4.53
CA PRO A 745 20.50 -29.50 -4.98
C PRO A 745 20.80 -30.54 -3.90
N ILE A 746 20.95 -31.80 -4.31
CA ILE A 746 21.24 -32.93 -3.41
C ILE A 746 22.65 -32.85 -2.80
N THR A 747 23.43 -31.86 -3.18
CA THR A 747 24.82 -31.67 -2.76
C THR A 747 24.92 -30.70 -1.57
N THR A 748 25.77 -31.08 -0.62
CA THR A 748 26.23 -30.23 0.50
C THR A 748 26.72 -28.87 0.00
N ILE A 749 25.89 -27.84 0.09
CA ILE A 749 26.35 -26.47 -0.15
C ILE A 749 26.91 -25.96 1.18
N HIS A 750 28.24 -25.81 1.23
CA HIS A 750 28.85 -24.98 2.29
C HIS A 750 28.15 -23.63 2.26
N ALA A 751 27.68 -23.21 3.42
CA ALA A 751 26.96 -21.94 3.60
C ALA A 751 27.79 -20.79 3.03
N ALA A 752 27.50 -20.36 1.82
CA ALA A 752 27.92 -19.04 1.37
C ALA A 752 27.06 -18.07 2.17
N THR A 753 27.58 -17.65 3.29
CA THR A 753 27.08 -16.49 4.03
C THR A 753 27.27 -15.28 3.14
N THR A 754 26.28 -14.96 2.33
CA THR A 754 26.18 -13.62 1.76
C THR A 754 25.94 -12.67 2.94
N PRO A 755 26.79 -11.67 3.17
CA PRO A 755 26.58 -10.72 4.26
C PRO A 755 25.49 -9.73 3.86
N TYR A 756 24.24 -10.14 4.00
CA TYR A 756 23.19 -9.15 4.16
C TYR A 756 23.29 -8.68 5.60
N ALA A 757 23.57 -7.40 5.81
CA ALA A 757 23.63 -6.82 7.13
C ALA A 757 22.26 -6.96 7.80
N VAL A 758 22.09 -8.03 8.57
CA VAL A 758 20.95 -8.20 9.45
C VAL A 758 21.28 -7.43 10.72
N THR A 759 20.72 -6.23 10.84
CA THR A 759 20.57 -5.64 12.17
C THR A 759 19.40 -6.38 12.82
N THR A 760 19.72 -7.51 13.46
CA THR A 760 18.78 -8.16 14.37
C THR A 760 18.61 -7.24 15.57
N THR A 761 17.59 -6.39 15.53
CA THR A 761 17.05 -5.86 16.77
C THR A 761 16.32 -7.02 17.44
N HIS A 762 16.99 -7.66 18.38
CA HIS A 762 16.31 -8.42 19.41
C HIS A 762 15.29 -7.47 20.05
N VAL A 763 14.03 -7.62 19.72
CA VAL A 763 12.96 -7.07 20.52
C VAL A 763 12.91 -7.94 21.77
N GLY A 764 13.87 -7.68 22.67
CA GLY A 764 13.70 -8.05 24.05
C GLY A 764 12.42 -7.35 24.52
N THR A 765 11.52 -8.10 25.11
CA THR A 765 10.37 -7.59 25.83
C THR A 765 10.87 -6.65 26.92
N ALA A 766 11.11 -5.38 26.57
CA ALA A 766 11.24 -4.33 27.56
C ALA A 766 9.83 -4.09 28.08
N ALA A 767 9.54 -4.67 29.24
CA ALA A 767 8.44 -4.23 30.08
C ALA A 767 8.54 -2.71 30.21
N LEU A 768 7.52 -2.00 29.72
CA LEU A 768 7.33 -0.59 29.99
C LEU A 768 7.11 -0.44 31.50
N GLY A 769 8.22 -0.20 32.22
CA GLY A 769 8.20 0.22 33.61
C GLY A 769 7.43 1.54 33.69
N ARG A 770 6.34 1.56 34.41
CA ARG A 770 5.67 2.77 34.86
C ARG A 770 6.67 3.62 35.63
N PRO A 771 6.79 4.93 35.39
CA PRO A 771 7.46 5.81 36.31
C PRO A 771 6.62 5.87 37.60
N ALA A 772 7.28 5.61 38.72
CA ALA A 772 6.72 5.74 40.04
C ALA A 772 6.25 7.19 40.29
N GLY A 773 5.15 7.30 40.99
CA GLY A 773 4.45 8.52 41.25
C GLY A 773 5.30 9.57 41.98
N GLN A 774 5.11 10.80 41.56
CA GLN A 774 5.26 11.97 42.44
C GLN A 774 3.87 12.56 42.67
N SER A 775 3.48 12.60 43.91
CA SER A 775 2.27 13.26 44.40
C SER A 775 2.31 14.74 44.09
N PRO A 776 1.21 15.38 43.71
CA PRO A 776 1.13 16.81 43.61
C PRO A 776 0.83 17.40 44.99
N THR A 777 1.73 18.23 45.49
CA THR A 777 1.46 19.19 46.55
C THR A 777 0.53 20.28 46.02
N ALA A 778 -0.54 20.50 46.76
CA ALA A 778 -1.52 21.53 46.50
C ALA A 778 -0.92 22.95 46.64
N ALA A 779 -1.18 23.79 45.64
CA ALA A 779 -1.12 25.23 45.81
C ALA A 779 -2.41 25.87 45.27
N ARG A 780 -2.96 26.65 46.13
CA ARG A 780 -4.27 27.34 46.09
C ARG A 780 -4.45 28.28 44.91
N ALA A 781 -5.69 28.32 44.49
CA ALA A 781 -6.29 29.31 43.63
C ALA A 781 -6.15 30.75 44.07
N THR A 782 -6.02 31.66 43.13
CA THR A 782 -6.60 33.03 43.22
C THR A 782 -7.27 33.35 41.87
N THR A 783 -8.52 33.66 42.01
CA THR A 783 -9.48 34.27 41.06
C THR A 783 -8.98 35.66 40.63
N THR A 784 -9.23 36.21 39.50
CA THR A 784 -10.45 36.67 38.81
C THR A 784 -10.06 37.49 37.54
N PRO A 785 -11.00 38.14 36.84
CA PRO A 785 -11.45 37.80 35.52
C PRO A 785 -11.24 38.93 34.49
N GLY A 786 -11.64 38.74 33.25
CA GLY A 786 -12.02 39.87 32.45
C GLY A 786 -11.66 39.88 30.99
N ALA A 787 -12.68 39.69 30.21
CA ALA A 787 -13.12 40.49 29.07
C ALA A 787 -12.43 40.39 27.70
N GLN A 788 -13.18 39.85 26.80
CA GLN A 788 -13.57 40.42 25.49
C GLN A 788 -12.50 41.07 24.60
N ARG A 789 -12.20 40.46 23.55
CA ARG A 789 -12.59 40.70 22.13
C ARG A 789 -11.92 39.74 21.20
#